data_9a9d1321dc60358ca38e7de66a1ddc9e
#
_entry.id   9a9d1321dc60358ca38e7de66a1ddc9e
#
_cell.length_a   1.000
_cell.length_b   1.000
_cell.length_c   1.000
_cell.angle_alpha   90.00
_cell.angle_beta   90.00
_cell.angle_gamma   90.00
#
_symmetry.space_group_name_H-M   'P 1'
#
loop_
_entity.id
_entity.type
_entity.pdbx_description
1 polymer ?
#
loop_
_entity_poly.entity_id
_entity_poly.type
_entity_poly.pdbx_seq_one_letter_code
_entity_poly.pdbx_strand_id
1 'polypeptide(L)'
;MPPLRGTGSGREAEEPEYAGDYRLQACLGAGGMGVVHLAASASGLRLAVKVVHARYAEDPEFRARFRQEVAAARRVSGAFTAPVVDADPDAVRPWMATLYVPGPTLADQVKRNGPLSPAELRRLTAGLAEALRDIHRAGVVHRDLKPSNVLLTDTGPKVIDFGISRPVDSDLHTETGKLIGSPPFMAPEQFQRPREVGPAADVFALGSVLVHAATGHGPFDSESPYIVAYQVVHDEPDLTGVPADLAPLVARCLAKEPVDRPTPAEIMQALLPPSYAAEAFIPAQRRRPALPDDGPTPAWDADTPVRAAAPVPPRRGPRIPSLARIRPRPTIAVAAALALTATGLYAALSRPADRAPETPTSPAEVATSFSGWHTALQQHGPSAAPACVHGPGALYCAARGVGLARLDPVTGRILWSRTAPVEQEAPRAPVLLAEGLIGAAAPTGPLRAYAAGDGAPGWTARGKLPEIHRPAGSAVVLADGTGGIRAVDARSGEQLWRHGLPGFTVPLAGPYDGPSGLLTVSETSFDGSHTRVGAVRPATGETVWQRNLDGDLDPLGRTGDGTLVLARLYQSSLVDSLVLLGPGEGADAAVRTVALPYRMDLRGVAVRGAVVHLLDADGHLTAFDTAAPKGRVVWDLETGAANVSAPVLGPGDRLYFSVQDGRLLAVDTARGAVVGQTRPRLRNGRLGYATLVPAPLVAGDRVFGTAPDGSVFAVDARDPASW
;
A
#
# COMPACT_ATOMS: atom_id res chain seq x y z
N MET A 1 20.08 -14.79 22.88
CA MET A 1 20.28 -13.37 22.52
C MET A 1 20.69 -13.36 21.05
N PRO A 2 19.95 -12.73 20.14
CA PRO A 2 20.47 -12.45 18.81
C PRO A 2 21.61 -11.43 18.96
N PRO A 3 22.70 -11.53 18.15
CA PRO A 3 23.80 -10.59 18.23
C PRO A 3 23.30 -9.20 17.82
N LEU A 4 23.61 -8.21 18.67
CA LEU A 4 23.43 -6.81 18.35
C LEU A 4 24.31 -6.51 17.13
N ARG A 5 23.72 -6.18 15.98
CA ARG A 5 24.45 -5.72 14.81
C ARG A 5 24.98 -4.31 15.13
N GLY A 6 26.29 -4.22 15.27
CA GLY A 6 26.96 -2.93 15.42
C GLY A 6 26.71 -2.06 14.19
N THR A 7 26.47 -0.79 14.42
CA THR A 7 26.35 0.25 13.40
C THR A 7 27.64 0.37 12.62
N GLY A 8 27.64 -0.20 11.40
CA GLY A 8 28.69 0.07 10.41
C GLY A 8 28.57 1.51 9.91
N SER A 9 29.63 2.26 10.04
CA SER A 9 29.79 3.64 9.61
C SER A 9 29.41 3.87 8.14
N GLY A 10 28.41 4.74 7.89
CA GLY A 10 28.14 5.26 6.57
C GLY A 10 26.67 5.48 6.24
N ARG A 11 25.91 6.20 7.10
CA ARG A 11 24.62 6.84 6.80
C ARG A 11 24.16 7.66 8.01
N GLU A 12 24.92 8.68 8.38
CA GLU A 12 24.68 9.46 9.61
C GLU A 12 23.73 10.65 9.45
N ALA A 13 23.02 10.81 8.33
CA ALA A 13 22.26 12.05 8.09
C ALA A 13 20.73 11.97 8.39
N GLU A 14 20.14 10.78 8.66
CA GLU A 14 18.67 10.67 8.79
C GLU A 14 18.13 9.93 10.02
N GLU A 15 18.93 9.24 10.81
CA GLU A 15 18.44 8.61 12.04
C GLU A 15 18.67 9.55 13.23
N PRO A 16 17.63 9.95 13.98
CA PRO A 16 17.79 10.78 15.15
C PRO A 16 18.59 10.02 16.21
N GLU A 17 19.61 10.66 16.77
CA GLU A 17 20.38 10.11 17.89
C GLU A 17 19.56 10.06 19.18
N TYR A 18 18.54 10.91 19.28
CA TYR A 18 17.66 11.05 20.42
C TYR A 18 16.19 11.16 19.99
N ALA A 19 15.29 10.60 20.82
CA ALA A 19 13.86 10.87 20.80
C ALA A 19 13.46 11.42 22.16
N GLY A 20 13.20 12.73 22.24
CA GLY A 20 13.09 13.43 23.52
C GLY A 20 14.38 13.29 24.33
N ASP A 21 14.26 12.87 25.59
CA ASP A 21 15.40 12.64 26.51
C ASP A 21 16.00 11.23 26.41
N TYR A 22 15.55 10.40 25.44
CA TYR A 22 15.96 9.01 25.30
C TYR A 22 17.01 8.83 24.21
N ARG A 23 18.18 8.32 24.59
CA ARG A 23 19.25 8.03 23.65
C ARG A 23 18.94 6.73 22.90
N LEU A 24 18.86 6.81 21.57
CA LEU A 24 18.65 5.65 20.69
C LEU A 24 19.96 4.86 20.55
N GLN A 25 19.91 3.54 20.77
CA GLN A 25 21.10 2.69 20.86
C GLN A 25 21.21 1.66 19.72
N ALA A 26 20.07 1.04 19.35
CA ALA A 26 20.03 0.01 18.34
C ALA A 26 18.64 -0.06 17.71
N CYS A 27 18.55 -0.45 16.44
CA CYS A 27 17.30 -0.74 15.78
C CYS A 27 16.78 -2.12 16.24
N LEU A 28 15.56 -2.16 16.79
CA LEU A 28 14.85 -3.38 17.15
C LEU A 28 14.01 -3.90 15.99
N GLY A 29 13.50 -3.01 15.13
CA GLY A 29 12.70 -3.34 13.97
C GLY A 29 12.31 -2.09 13.19
N ALA A 30 12.01 -2.27 11.90
CA ALA A 30 11.50 -1.23 11.02
C ALA A 30 10.17 -1.72 10.41
N GLY A 31 9.20 -0.80 10.31
CA GLY A 31 7.89 -1.06 9.73
C GLY A 31 7.44 0.08 8.83
N GLY A 32 6.30 -0.08 8.17
CA GLY A 32 5.80 0.88 7.19
C GLY A 32 5.59 2.31 7.72
N MET A 33 5.45 2.50 9.03
CA MET A 33 5.12 3.79 9.65
C MET A 33 6.26 4.39 10.48
N GLY A 34 7.31 3.62 10.76
CA GLY A 34 8.41 4.09 11.59
C GLY A 34 9.40 3.01 11.95
N VAL A 35 10.42 3.39 12.68
CA VAL A 35 11.49 2.51 13.18
C VAL A 35 11.36 2.41 14.69
N VAL A 36 11.50 1.18 15.23
CA VAL A 36 11.53 0.92 16.68
C VAL A 36 12.98 0.77 17.11
N HIS A 37 13.41 1.61 18.03
CA HIS A 37 14.76 1.61 18.57
C HIS A 37 14.79 1.12 20.02
N LEU A 38 15.82 0.38 20.37
CA LEU A 38 16.22 0.24 21.77
C LEU A 38 16.78 1.58 22.23
N ALA A 39 16.28 2.10 23.33
CA ALA A 39 16.74 3.35 23.91
C ALA A 39 16.99 3.21 25.41
N ALA A 40 17.72 4.14 25.94
CA ALA A 40 17.95 4.25 27.41
C ALA A 40 17.64 5.67 27.87
N SER A 41 16.96 5.78 29.03
CA SER A 41 16.83 7.02 29.76
C SER A 41 18.14 7.39 30.46
N ALA A 42 18.24 8.61 30.97
CA ALA A 42 19.39 9.08 31.76
C ALA A 42 19.63 8.19 33.01
N SER A 43 18.58 7.58 33.58
CA SER A 43 18.67 6.65 34.71
C SER A 43 19.02 5.20 34.32
N GLY A 44 19.21 4.92 33.02
CA GLY A 44 19.50 3.58 32.50
C GLY A 44 18.28 2.70 32.26
N LEU A 45 17.04 3.22 32.36
CA LEU A 45 15.83 2.49 32.02
C LEU A 45 15.82 2.17 30.53
N ARG A 46 15.65 0.90 30.17
CA ARG A 46 15.59 0.42 28.78
C ARG A 46 14.18 0.56 28.24
N LEU A 47 14.06 1.16 27.07
CA LEU A 47 12.81 1.46 26.38
C LEU A 47 12.85 0.95 24.95
N ALA A 48 11.68 0.62 24.40
CA ALA A 48 11.48 0.48 22.97
C ALA A 48 10.79 1.76 22.47
N VAL A 49 11.51 2.55 21.64
CA VAL A 49 11.04 3.84 21.13
C VAL A 49 10.73 3.73 19.68
N LYS A 50 9.45 3.88 19.33
CA LYS A 50 8.96 3.92 17.95
C LYS A 50 9.01 5.38 17.47
N VAL A 51 9.83 5.64 16.45
CA VAL A 51 9.96 6.96 15.80
C VAL A 51 9.27 6.89 14.45
N VAL A 52 8.33 7.80 14.23
CA VAL A 52 7.55 7.87 12.98
C VAL A 52 8.44 8.36 11.84
N HIS A 53 8.27 7.79 10.64
CA HIS A 53 8.97 8.24 9.44
C HIS A 53 8.62 9.69 9.09
N ALA A 54 9.58 10.44 8.55
CA ALA A 54 9.43 11.86 8.22
C ALA A 54 8.20 12.14 7.35
N ARG A 55 7.93 11.29 6.36
CA ARG A 55 6.77 11.40 5.46
C ARG A 55 5.40 11.46 6.16
N TYR A 56 5.24 10.76 7.29
CA TYR A 56 4.01 10.80 8.09
C TYR A 56 4.06 11.91 9.14
N ALA A 57 5.25 12.37 9.49
CA ALA A 57 5.42 13.44 10.47
C ALA A 57 4.91 14.80 9.96
N GLU A 58 4.82 14.99 8.66
CA GLU A 58 4.31 16.22 8.02
C GLU A 58 2.79 16.20 7.79
N ASP A 59 2.16 15.03 7.87
CA ASP A 59 0.72 14.88 7.67
C ASP A 59 -0.08 15.27 8.93
N PRO A 60 -0.87 16.36 8.90
CA PRO A 60 -1.65 16.82 10.05
C PRO A 60 -2.70 15.79 10.51
N GLU A 61 -3.27 15.04 9.57
CA GLU A 61 -4.30 14.02 9.87
C GLU A 61 -3.67 12.81 10.55
N PHE A 62 -2.51 12.36 10.05
CA PHE A 62 -1.73 11.32 10.72
C PHE A 62 -1.33 11.74 12.14
N ARG A 63 -0.84 12.99 12.35
CA ARG A 63 -0.50 13.49 13.67
C ARG A 63 -1.70 13.53 14.62
N ALA A 64 -2.86 13.96 14.13
CA ALA A 64 -4.07 13.99 14.95
C ALA A 64 -4.47 12.58 15.40
N ARG A 65 -4.43 11.59 14.49
CA ARG A 65 -4.67 10.18 14.80
C ARG A 65 -3.62 9.63 15.77
N PHE A 66 -2.33 9.83 15.50
CA PHE A 66 -1.25 9.38 16.38
C PHE A 66 -1.38 9.92 17.80
N ARG A 67 -1.79 11.19 17.94
CA ARG A 67 -2.06 11.81 19.26
C ARG A 67 -3.20 11.14 20.00
N GLN A 68 -4.32 10.84 19.32
CA GLN A 68 -5.46 10.16 19.91
C GLN A 68 -5.09 8.73 20.36
N GLU A 69 -4.32 8.03 19.57
CA GLU A 69 -3.90 6.66 19.81
C GLU A 69 -2.87 6.58 20.95
N VAL A 70 -1.89 7.49 21.01
CA VAL A 70 -0.99 7.62 22.15
C VAL A 70 -1.78 7.85 23.43
N ALA A 71 -2.78 8.74 23.40
CA ALA A 71 -3.65 9.01 24.56
C ALA A 71 -4.46 7.77 24.97
N ALA A 72 -4.87 6.95 24.02
CA ALA A 72 -5.57 5.68 24.28
C ALA A 72 -4.59 4.62 24.82
N ALA A 73 -3.43 4.44 24.19
CA ALA A 73 -2.41 3.47 24.61
C ALA A 73 -1.88 3.74 26.04
N ARG A 74 -1.76 5.01 26.44
CA ARG A 74 -1.39 5.37 27.82
C ARG A 74 -2.40 4.89 28.87
N ARG A 75 -3.65 4.61 28.50
CA ARG A 75 -4.68 4.05 29.40
C ARG A 75 -4.62 2.55 29.53
N VAL A 76 -3.93 1.87 28.60
CA VAL A 76 -3.77 0.41 28.67
C VAL A 76 -2.73 0.07 29.72
N SER A 77 -3.17 -0.62 30.76
CA SER A 77 -2.32 -1.12 31.84
C SER A 77 -2.72 -2.56 32.15
N GLY A 78 -1.88 -3.50 31.82
CA GLY A 78 -2.15 -4.93 32.02
C GLY A 78 -0.88 -5.74 32.19
N ALA A 79 -0.99 -6.88 32.88
CA ALA A 79 0.14 -7.75 33.12
C ALA A 79 0.74 -8.32 31.82
N PHE A 80 -0.05 -8.40 30.75
CA PHE A 80 0.32 -8.99 29.46
C PHE A 80 0.44 -7.95 28.33
N THR A 81 0.63 -6.67 28.66
CA THR A 81 0.89 -5.57 27.70
C THR A 81 2.20 -4.88 28.03
N ALA A 82 2.82 -4.21 27.04
CA ALA A 82 3.95 -3.31 27.26
C ALA A 82 3.41 -1.89 27.50
N PRO A 83 3.54 -1.32 28.71
CA PRO A 83 2.99 -0.01 29.04
C PRO A 83 3.74 1.10 28.31
N VAL A 84 3.00 2.12 27.86
CA VAL A 84 3.57 3.36 27.34
C VAL A 84 4.15 4.16 28.50
N VAL A 85 5.44 4.44 28.42
CA VAL A 85 6.19 5.22 29.44
C VAL A 85 6.13 6.68 29.11
N ASP A 86 6.35 7.01 27.83
CA ASP A 86 6.37 8.39 27.35
C ASP A 86 6.06 8.48 25.86
N ALA A 87 5.68 9.67 25.39
CA ALA A 87 5.46 9.93 23.98
C ALA A 87 5.41 11.43 23.72
N ASP A 88 5.88 11.85 22.57
CA ASP A 88 5.70 13.20 22.04
C ASP A 88 5.11 13.14 20.61
N PRO A 89 3.78 13.22 20.48
CA PRO A 89 3.12 13.24 19.18
C PRO A 89 3.28 14.57 18.43
N ASP A 90 3.75 15.60 19.11
CA ASP A 90 3.93 16.95 18.57
C ASP A 90 5.39 17.26 18.19
N ALA A 91 6.32 16.35 18.49
CA ALA A 91 7.72 16.47 18.06
C ALA A 91 7.84 16.62 16.53
N VAL A 92 8.97 17.13 16.04
CA VAL A 92 9.26 17.22 14.60
C VAL A 92 9.09 15.84 13.96
N ARG A 93 9.63 14.80 14.59
CA ARG A 93 9.34 13.39 14.31
C ARG A 93 8.57 12.82 15.50
N PRO A 94 7.26 12.56 15.37
CA PRO A 94 6.46 11.97 16.45
C PRO A 94 7.04 10.65 16.92
N TRP A 95 7.02 10.41 18.22
CA TRP A 95 7.54 9.17 18.80
C TRP A 95 6.73 8.72 20.01
N MET A 96 6.84 7.43 20.34
CA MET A 96 6.26 6.81 21.52
C MET A 96 7.24 5.80 22.10
N ALA A 97 7.43 5.82 23.41
CA ALA A 97 8.29 4.94 24.18
C ALA A 97 7.46 3.98 25.04
N THR A 98 7.74 2.69 24.96
CA THR A 98 7.22 1.66 25.86
C THR A 98 8.34 1.02 26.66
N LEU A 99 8.03 0.35 27.77
CA LEU A 99 9.04 -0.47 28.46
C LEU A 99 9.62 -1.51 27.48
N TYR A 100 10.94 -1.60 27.44
CA TYR A 100 11.60 -2.68 26.69
C TYR A 100 11.33 -4.02 27.35
N VAL A 101 10.75 -4.93 26.62
CA VAL A 101 10.46 -6.31 27.05
C VAL A 101 11.48 -7.24 26.40
N PRO A 102 12.38 -7.87 27.17
CA PRO A 102 13.31 -8.85 26.62
C PRO A 102 12.59 -10.17 26.35
N GLY A 103 12.80 -10.73 25.17
CA GLY A 103 12.23 -12.01 24.75
C GLY A 103 12.15 -12.15 23.24
N PRO A 104 12.05 -13.37 22.71
CA PRO A 104 11.76 -13.58 21.30
C PRO A 104 10.30 -13.25 21.00
N THR A 105 10.01 -12.90 19.74
CA THR A 105 8.63 -12.87 19.26
C THR A 105 8.07 -14.31 19.16
N LEU A 106 6.75 -14.47 19.22
CA LEU A 106 6.11 -15.75 18.97
C LEU A 106 6.44 -16.26 17.55
N ALA A 107 6.52 -15.37 16.56
CA ALA A 107 6.95 -15.73 15.21
C ALA A 107 8.37 -16.32 15.19
N ASP A 108 9.32 -15.67 15.86
CA ASP A 108 10.70 -16.17 15.97
C ASP A 108 10.79 -17.50 16.71
N GLN A 109 9.99 -17.65 17.78
CA GLN A 109 9.95 -18.89 18.58
C GLN A 109 9.46 -20.05 17.73
N VAL A 110 8.32 -19.89 17.05
CA VAL A 110 7.75 -20.95 16.19
C VAL A 110 8.67 -21.27 15.02
N LYS A 111 9.25 -20.25 14.38
CA LYS A 111 10.19 -20.44 13.27
C LYS A 111 11.45 -21.22 13.67
N ARG A 112 11.98 -20.99 14.88
CA ARG A 112 13.25 -21.60 15.33
C ARG A 112 13.06 -22.96 16.00
N ASN A 113 11.99 -23.11 16.76
CA ASN A 113 11.80 -24.26 17.66
C ASN A 113 10.58 -25.12 17.29
N GLY A 114 9.84 -24.74 16.26
CA GLY A 114 8.59 -25.40 15.86
C GLY A 114 7.38 -24.99 16.70
N PRO A 115 6.24 -25.64 16.49
CA PRO A 115 4.98 -25.38 17.18
C PRO A 115 5.09 -25.52 18.70
N LEU A 116 4.25 -24.78 19.42
CA LEU A 116 4.16 -24.85 20.88
C LEU A 116 3.47 -26.15 21.36
N SER A 117 3.90 -26.66 22.49
CA SER A 117 3.21 -27.77 23.15
C SER A 117 1.78 -27.37 23.59
N PRO A 118 0.85 -28.34 23.79
CA PRO A 118 -0.52 -28.03 24.23
C PRO A 118 -0.58 -27.21 25.53
N ALA A 119 0.35 -27.46 26.47
CA ALA A 119 0.41 -26.72 27.74
C ALA A 119 0.87 -25.26 27.53
N GLU A 120 1.85 -25.04 26.67
CA GLU A 120 2.31 -23.69 26.30
C GLU A 120 1.24 -22.93 25.52
N LEU A 121 0.53 -23.61 24.60
CA LEU A 121 -0.56 -23.02 23.84
C LEU A 121 -1.71 -22.56 24.73
N ARG A 122 -2.08 -23.36 25.76
CA ARG A 122 -3.08 -22.96 26.75
C ARG A 122 -2.64 -21.74 27.56
N ARG A 123 -1.37 -21.67 28.00
CA ARG A 123 -0.82 -20.49 28.71
C ARG A 123 -0.81 -19.25 27.80
N LEU A 124 -0.42 -19.43 26.54
CA LEU A 124 -0.45 -18.36 25.53
C LEU A 124 -1.88 -17.85 25.35
N THR A 125 -2.85 -18.75 25.17
CA THR A 125 -4.28 -18.40 24.98
C THR A 125 -4.81 -17.59 26.17
N ALA A 126 -4.53 -18.02 27.39
CA ALA A 126 -4.98 -17.33 28.62
C ALA A 126 -4.37 -15.93 28.72
N GLY A 127 -3.04 -15.80 28.52
CA GLY A 127 -2.35 -14.52 28.62
C GLY A 127 -2.77 -13.52 27.51
N LEU A 128 -2.99 -14.01 26.28
CA LEU A 128 -3.47 -13.14 25.19
C LEU A 128 -4.93 -12.72 25.39
N ALA A 129 -5.79 -13.62 25.88
CA ALA A 129 -7.18 -13.26 26.23
C ALA A 129 -7.21 -12.20 27.35
N GLU A 130 -6.34 -12.30 28.35
CA GLU A 130 -6.22 -11.30 29.41
C GLU A 130 -5.70 -9.96 28.86
N ALA A 131 -4.68 -9.98 28.00
CA ALA A 131 -4.19 -8.78 27.33
C ALA A 131 -5.30 -8.06 26.55
N LEU A 132 -6.05 -8.81 25.71
CA LEU A 132 -7.15 -8.23 24.94
C LEU A 132 -8.28 -7.69 25.82
N ARG A 133 -8.61 -8.37 26.91
CA ARG A 133 -9.58 -7.86 27.89
C ARG A 133 -9.18 -6.48 28.42
N ASP A 134 -7.91 -6.31 28.79
CA ASP A 134 -7.42 -5.06 29.37
C ASP A 134 -7.30 -3.95 28.31
N ILE A 135 -6.90 -4.28 27.08
CA ILE A 135 -6.90 -3.38 25.93
C ILE A 135 -8.31 -2.88 25.62
N HIS A 136 -9.29 -3.80 25.53
CA HIS A 136 -10.69 -3.45 25.21
C HIS A 136 -11.35 -2.65 26.33
N ARG A 137 -11.01 -2.90 27.60
CA ARG A 137 -11.48 -2.09 28.75
C ARG A 137 -10.99 -0.64 28.69
N ALA A 138 -9.81 -0.40 28.13
CA ALA A 138 -9.29 0.95 27.88
C ALA A 138 -9.96 1.67 26.70
N GLY A 139 -10.91 1.01 26.01
CA GLY A 139 -11.56 1.51 24.81
C GLY A 139 -10.69 1.48 23.56
N VAL A 140 -9.68 0.60 23.54
CA VAL A 140 -8.75 0.41 22.42
C VAL A 140 -9.04 -0.90 21.73
N VAL A 141 -8.93 -0.92 20.40
CA VAL A 141 -8.91 -2.13 19.56
C VAL A 141 -7.50 -2.26 18.98
N HIS A 142 -6.87 -3.44 19.09
CA HIS A 142 -5.48 -3.63 18.67
C HIS A 142 -5.30 -3.59 17.15
N ARG A 143 -6.22 -4.19 16.39
CA ARG A 143 -6.32 -4.20 14.91
C ARG A 143 -5.14 -4.80 14.13
N ASP A 144 -4.03 -5.15 14.77
CA ASP A 144 -2.84 -5.75 14.15
C ASP A 144 -2.20 -6.81 15.05
N LEU A 145 -3.02 -7.62 15.75
CA LEU A 145 -2.51 -8.73 16.53
C LEU A 145 -2.00 -9.82 15.58
N LYS A 146 -0.72 -10.16 15.75
CA LYS A 146 -0.01 -11.17 14.93
C LYS A 146 1.17 -11.74 15.69
N PRO A 147 1.77 -12.88 15.28
CA PRO A 147 2.86 -13.51 16.01
C PRO A 147 4.09 -12.64 16.25
N SER A 148 4.40 -11.69 15.35
CA SER A 148 5.51 -10.75 15.53
C SER A 148 5.23 -9.66 16.57
N ASN A 149 3.96 -9.44 16.93
CA ASN A 149 3.54 -8.46 17.95
C ASN A 149 3.26 -9.10 19.31
N VAL A 150 3.69 -10.35 19.50
CA VAL A 150 3.61 -11.10 20.78
C VAL A 150 5.02 -11.48 21.21
N LEU A 151 5.50 -10.93 22.30
CA LEU A 151 6.78 -11.30 22.94
C LEU A 151 6.55 -12.40 23.97
N LEU A 152 7.43 -13.41 23.99
CA LEU A 152 7.40 -14.48 24.96
C LEU A 152 8.41 -14.19 26.07
N THR A 153 7.92 -14.13 27.33
CA THR A 153 8.73 -13.87 28.52
C THR A 153 8.52 -14.95 29.56
N ASP A 154 9.38 -14.98 30.56
CA ASP A 154 9.25 -15.92 31.71
C ASP A 154 7.94 -15.71 32.50
N THR A 155 7.34 -14.52 32.43
CA THR A 155 6.08 -14.15 33.08
C THR A 155 4.85 -14.32 32.21
N GLY A 156 5.01 -14.82 30.97
CA GLY A 156 3.95 -15.02 29.98
C GLY A 156 4.08 -14.14 28.75
N PRO A 157 3.09 -14.21 27.84
CA PRO A 157 3.13 -13.40 26.63
C PRO A 157 2.96 -11.92 26.94
N LYS A 158 3.56 -11.04 26.11
CA LYS A 158 3.37 -9.58 26.16
C LYS A 158 2.96 -9.09 24.78
N VAL A 159 1.80 -8.46 24.69
CA VAL A 159 1.32 -7.82 23.47
C VAL A 159 1.98 -6.46 23.32
N ILE A 160 2.54 -6.21 22.15
CA ILE A 160 3.22 -4.96 21.79
C ILE A 160 2.59 -4.38 20.52
N ASP A 161 2.94 -3.12 20.21
CA ASP A 161 2.53 -2.43 18.98
C ASP A 161 1.01 -2.46 18.76
N PHE A 162 0.24 -1.89 19.72
CA PHE A 162 -1.18 -1.61 19.46
C PHE A 162 -1.27 -0.88 18.14
N GLY A 163 -2.20 -1.26 17.26
CA GLY A 163 -2.32 -0.78 15.87
C GLY A 163 -2.54 0.73 15.73
N ILE A 164 -1.60 1.49 16.27
CA ILE A 164 -1.59 2.92 16.55
C ILE A 164 -1.73 3.79 15.29
N SER A 165 -1.79 3.20 14.08
CA SER A 165 -1.71 4.04 12.89
C SER A 165 -2.46 3.51 11.69
N ARG A 166 -3.34 2.51 11.85
CA ARG A 166 -4.19 2.09 10.73
C ARG A 166 -5.37 3.03 10.62
N PRO A 167 -5.48 3.81 9.54
CA PRO A 167 -6.65 4.65 9.33
C PRO A 167 -7.91 3.79 9.28
N VAL A 168 -8.93 4.19 10.03
CA VAL A 168 -10.28 3.60 9.95
C VAL A 168 -10.84 3.73 8.53
N ASP A 169 -10.32 4.69 7.76
CA ASP A 169 -10.73 5.04 6.40
C ASP A 169 -9.73 4.60 5.31
N SER A 170 -8.62 3.92 5.64
CA SER A 170 -7.75 3.39 4.59
C SER A 170 -8.40 2.16 3.99
N ASP A 171 -8.71 2.25 2.71
CA ASP A 171 -8.93 1.07 1.89
C ASP A 171 -7.77 0.10 2.13
N LEU A 172 -8.10 -1.17 2.40
CA LEU A 172 -7.12 -2.23 2.73
C LEU A 172 -6.14 -2.53 1.59
N HIS A 173 -6.31 -1.86 0.49
CA HIS A 173 -5.42 -1.88 -0.65
C HIS A 173 -4.50 -0.68 -0.57
N THR A 174 -3.19 -0.92 -0.57
CA THR A 174 -2.28 0.14 -1.00
C THR A 174 -2.72 0.54 -2.39
N GLU A 175 -2.47 1.80 -2.74
CA GLU A 175 -2.62 2.32 -4.09
C GLU A 175 -1.86 1.49 -5.15
N THR A 176 -0.99 0.57 -4.74
CA THR A 176 -0.36 -0.49 -5.57
C THR A 176 -1.23 -1.72 -5.77
N GLY A 177 -2.46 -1.75 -5.23
CA GLY A 177 -3.23 -2.97 -5.19
C GLY A 177 -2.67 -4.02 -4.22
N LYS A 178 -1.59 -3.74 -3.46
CA LYS A 178 -1.09 -4.63 -2.40
C LYS A 178 -1.97 -4.47 -1.17
N LEU A 179 -2.43 -5.58 -0.64
CA LEU A 179 -3.19 -5.64 0.59
C LEU A 179 -2.32 -5.14 1.75
N ILE A 180 -2.70 -4.01 2.40
CA ILE A 180 -1.97 -3.50 3.57
C ILE A 180 -2.30 -4.37 4.77
N GLY A 181 -1.31 -4.99 5.38
CA GLY A 181 -1.46 -5.74 6.61
C GLY A 181 -0.85 -7.12 6.53
N SER A 182 -1.23 -7.95 7.50
CA SER A 182 -0.88 -9.37 7.54
C SER A 182 -2.17 -10.17 7.30
N PRO A 183 -2.59 -10.39 6.04
CA PRO A 183 -3.89 -10.96 5.69
C PRO A 183 -4.28 -12.22 6.47
N PRO A 184 -3.37 -13.17 6.79
CA PRO A 184 -3.72 -14.37 7.55
C PRO A 184 -4.23 -14.11 8.97
N PHE A 185 -4.02 -12.91 9.52
CA PHE A 185 -4.41 -12.53 10.89
C PHE A 185 -5.51 -11.46 10.91
N MET A 186 -5.98 -11.02 9.76
CA MET A 186 -7.04 -10.01 9.64
C MET A 186 -8.42 -10.66 9.69
N ALA A 187 -9.38 -10.00 10.35
CA ALA A 187 -10.75 -10.48 10.42
C ALA A 187 -11.55 -10.16 9.14
N PRO A 188 -12.60 -10.94 8.79
CA PRO A 188 -13.44 -10.70 7.60
C PRO A 188 -13.94 -9.27 7.47
N GLU A 189 -14.43 -8.67 8.57
CA GLU A 189 -14.94 -7.29 8.58
C GLU A 189 -13.85 -6.25 8.31
N GLN A 190 -12.57 -6.55 8.53
CA GLN A 190 -11.47 -5.65 8.15
C GLN A 190 -11.35 -5.53 6.64
N PHE A 191 -11.77 -6.55 5.89
CA PHE A 191 -11.80 -6.53 4.41
C PHE A 191 -13.11 -5.96 3.86
N GLN A 192 -14.25 -6.29 4.51
CA GLN A 192 -15.57 -5.98 3.98
C GLN A 192 -16.12 -4.65 4.49
N ARG A 193 -15.90 -4.33 5.77
CA ARG A 193 -16.50 -3.20 6.50
C ARG A 193 -15.48 -2.54 7.43
N PRO A 194 -14.37 -1.97 6.94
CA PRO A 194 -13.26 -1.49 7.76
C PRO A 194 -13.65 -0.42 8.79
N ARG A 195 -14.75 0.31 8.55
CA ARG A 195 -15.28 1.31 9.49
C ARG A 195 -16.03 0.72 10.68
N GLU A 196 -16.47 -0.54 10.60
CA GLU A 196 -17.23 -1.25 11.64
C GLU A 196 -16.35 -2.17 12.50
N VAL A 197 -15.02 -2.12 12.30
CA VAL A 197 -14.05 -2.97 13.00
C VAL A 197 -14.03 -2.65 14.49
N GLY A 198 -14.49 -3.60 15.29
CA GLY A 198 -14.56 -3.55 16.75
C GLY A 198 -13.65 -4.57 17.45
N PRO A 199 -13.80 -4.73 18.77
CA PRO A 199 -13.04 -5.67 19.60
C PRO A 199 -13.04 -7.13 19.09
N ALA A 200 -14.13 -7.56 18.43
CA ALA A 200 -14.25 -8.90 17.87
C ALA A 200 -13.21 -9.21 16.79
N ALA A 201 -12.66 -8.21 16.11
CA ALA A 201 -11.60 -8.38 15.13
C ALA A 201 -10.30 -8.89 15.79
N ASP A 202 -9.98 -8.39 16.98
CA ASP A 202 -8.82 -8.86 17.75
C ASP A 202 -8.98 -10.32 18.23
N VAL A 203 -10.24 -10.76 18.47
CA VAL A 203 -10.54 -12.14 18.82
C VAL A 203 -10.32 -13.07 17.62
N PHE A 204 -10.69 -12.64 16.43
CA PHE A 204 -10.36 -13.38 15.20
C PHE A 204 -8.85 -13.50 15.01
N ALA A 205 -8.14 -12.40 15.16
CA ALA A 205 -6.68 -12.38 15.09
C ALA A 205 -6.04 -13.29 16.15
N LEU A 206 -6.58 -13.33 17.39
CA LEU A 206 -6.17 -14.27 18.43
C LEU A 206 -6.33 -15.73 17.94
N GLY A 207 -7.48 -16.08 17.36
CA GLY A 207 -7.71 -17.42 16.79
C GLY A 207 -6.64 -17.78 15.75
N SER A 208 -6.34 -16.87 14.83
CA SER A 208 -5.30 -17.07 13.81
C SER A 208 -3.89 -17.22 14.41
N VAL A 209 -3.56 -16.42 15.42
CA VAL A 209 -2.29 -16.52 16.17
C VAL A 209 -2.15 -17.87 16.87
N LEU A 210 -3.25 -18.41 17.43
CA LEU A 210 -3.24 -19.71 18.09
C LEU A 210 -3.05 -20.87 17.11
N VAL A 211 -3.68 -20.82 15.93
CA VAL A 211 -3.41 -21.81 14.88
C VAL A 211 -1.93 -21.76 14.48
N HIS A 212 -1.39 -20.55 14.21
CA HIS A 212 0.04 -20.42 13.90
C HIS A 212 0.94 -20.95 15.01
N ALA A 213 0.63 -20.67 16.26
CA ALA A 213 1.41 -21.17 17.40
C ALA A 213 1.36 -22.70 17.53
N ALA A 214 0.24 -23.33 17.13
CA ALA A 214 0.03 -24.77 17.21
C ALA A 214 0.60 -25.55 16.02
N THR A 215 0.73 -24.91 14.84
CA THR A 215 0.99 -25.62 13.58
C THR A 215 2.20 -25.10 12.81
N GLY A 216 2.58 -23.85 13.04
CA GLY A 216 3.61 -23.14 12.26
C GLY A 216 3.09 -22.38 11.05
N HIS A 217 1.82 -22.56 10.67
CA HIS A 217 1.16 -21.85 9.54
C HIS A 217 -0.15 -21.21 10.00
N GLY A 218 -0.74 -20.33 9.16
CA GLY A 218 -2.03 -19.69 9.45
C GLY A 218 -3.22 -20.62 9.20
N PRO A 219 -4.43 -20.27 9.69
CA PRO A 219 -5.67 -21.01 9.40
C PRO A 219 -6.13 -20.83 7.95
N PHE A 220 -5.59 -19.84 7.27
CA PHE A 220 -5.82 -19.53 5.86
C PHE A 220 -4.45 -19.28 5.26
N ASP A 221 -3.97 -20.23 4.47
CA ASP A 221 -2.62 -20.20 3.93
C ASP A 221 -2.64 -20.30 2.41
N SER A 222 -2.00 -19.33 1.76
CA SER A 222 -1.82 -19.28 0.33
C SER A 222 -0.66 -18.34 0.00
N GLU A 223 0.03 -18.62 -1.09
CA GLU A 223 1.10 -17.75 -1.60
C GLU A 223 0.61 -16.35 -2.02
N SER A 224 -0.68 -16.24 -2.33
CA SER A 224 -1.28 -14.95 -2.73
C SER A 224 -2.04 -14.30 -1.57
N PRO A 225 -1.65 -13.09 -1.15
CA PRO A 225 -2.38 -12.33 -0.13
C PRO A 225 -3.86 -12.11 -0.46
N TYR A 226 -4.21 -12.07 -1.75
CA TYR A 226 -5.59 -11.92 -2.21
C TYR A 226 -6.39 -13.20 -2.02
N ILE A 227 -5.78 -14.36 -2.27
CA ILE A 227 -6.40 -15.66 -2.00
C ILE A 227 -6.61 -15.82 -0.51
N VAL A 228 -5.62 -15.46 0.31
CA VAL A 228 -5.77 -15.46 1.77
C VAL A 228 -6.92 -14.55 2.21
N ALA A 229 -7.01 -13.33 1.68
CA ALA A 229 -8.12 -12.43 1.98
C ALA A 229 -9.48 -13.02 1.57
N TYR A 230 -9.56 -13.67 0.41
CA TYR A 230 -10.76 -14.38 -0.03
C TYR A 230 -11.11 -15.53 0.92
N GLN A 231 -10.14 -16.37 1.27
CA GLN A 231 -10.32 -17.49 2.21
C GLN A 231 -10.78 -17.02 3.60
N VAL A 232 -10.17 -15.95 4.12
CA VAL A 232 -10.58 -15.35 5.39
C VAL A 232 -12.06 -14.98 5.38
N VAL A 233 -12.57 -14.48 4.27
CA VAL A 233 -13.97 -14.05 4.14
C VAL A 233 -14.91 -15.23 3.89
N HIS A 234 -14.51 -16.22 3.09
CA HIS A 234 -15.43 -17.20 2.50
C HIS A 234 -15.18 -18.65 2.91
N ASP A 235 -13.93 -19.04 3.22
CA ASP A 235 -13.58 -20.44 3.45
C ASP A 235 -13.54 -20.77 4.94
N GLU A 236 -13.72 -22.05 5.29
CA GLU A 236 -13.53 -22.54 6.65
C GLU A 236 -12.03 -22.56 7.03
N PRO A 237 -11.69 -22.29 8.31
CA PRO A 237 -10.30 -22.30 8.76
C PRO A 237 -9.74 -23.72 8.82
N ASP A 238 -8.49 -23.91 8.39
CA ASP A 238 -7.77 -25.16 8.66
C ASP A 238 -7.27 -25.20 10.11
N LEU A 239 -7.82 -26.14 10.90
CA LEU A 239 -7.47 -26.39 12.29
C LEU A 239 -6.66 -27.68 12.48
N THR A 240 -6.18 -28.28 11.40
CA THR A 240 -5.37 -29.51 11.46
C THR A 240 -4.10 -29.26 12.27
N GLY A 241 -3.88 -30.05 13.32
CA GLY A 241 -2.75 -29.90 14.25
C GLY A 241 -3.03 -29.03 15.48
N VAL A 242 -4.17 -28.36 15.56
CA VAL A 242 -4.60 -27.71 16.80
C VAL A 242 -5.05 -28.77 17.81
N PRO A 243 -4.63 -28.72 19.12
CA PRO A 243 -5.07 -29.68 20.14
C PRO A 243 -6.60 -29.80 20.21
N ALA A 244 -7.11 -31.04 20.26
CA ALA A 244 -8.55 -31.34 20.18
C ALA A 244 -9.40 -30.64 21.26
N ASP A 245 -8.83 -30.37 22.43
CA ASP A 245 -9.48 -29.65 23.51
C ASP A 245 -9.54 -28.12 23.31
N LEU A 246 -8.66 -27.55 22.47
CA LEU A 246 -8.68 -26.15 22.13
C LEU A 246 -9.36 -25.86 20.79
N ALA A 247 -9.43 -26.84 19.90
CA ALA A 247 -9.97 -26.64 18.55
C ALA A 247 -11.40 -26.04 18.51
N PRO A 248 -12.37 -26.45 19.38
CA PRO A 248 -13.69 -25.85 19.40
C PRO A 248 -13.67 -24.35 19.80
N LEU A 249 -12.79 -23.97 20.73
CA LEU A 249 -12.63 -22.57 21.15
C LEU A 249 -12.00 -21.74 20.03
N VAL A 250 -10.95 -22.27 19.38
CA VAL A 250 -10.28 -21.61 18.26
C VAL A 250 -11.23 -21.45 17.08
N ALA A 251 -12.04 -22.46 16.76
CA ALA A 251 -13.07 -22.37 15.72
C ALA A 251 -14.07 -21.23 15.98
N ARG A 252 -14.54 -21.09 17.24
CA ARG A 252 -15.41 -19.97 17.63
C ARG A 252 -14.72 -18.61 17.50
N CYS A 253 -13.44 -18.50 17.85
CA CYS A 253 -12.68 -17.26 17.64
C CYS A 253 -12.63 -16.88 16.15
N LEU A 254 -12.56 -17.87 15.25
CA LEU A 254 -12.47 -17.70 13.80
C LEU A 254 -13.84 -17.66 13.09
N ALA A 255 -14.94 -17.53 13.83
CA ALA A 255 -16.26 -17.34 13.24
C ALA A 255 -16.29 -16.11 12.33
N LYS A 256 -16.99 -16.23 11.18
CA LYS A 256 -17.02 -15.15 10.17
C LYS A 256 -17.71 -13.92 10.69
N GLU A 257 -18.88 -14.09 11.31
CA GLU A 257 -19.64 -12.96 11.88
C GLU A 257 -19.03 -12.57 13.25
N PRO A 258 -18.79 -11.27 13.49
CA PRO A 258 -18.21 -10.78 14.75
C PRO A 258 -19.03 -11.14 16.01
N VAL A 259 -20.36 -11.25 15.87
CA VAL A 259 -21.27 -11.54 17.00
C VAL A 259 -21.19 -12.98 17.47
N ASP A 260 -20.69 -13.92 16.65
CA ASP A 260 -20.56 -15.34 16.97
C ASP A 260 -19.23 -15.64 17.68
N ARG A 261 -18.34 -14.67 17.76
CA ARG A 261 -17.02 -14.83 18.41
C ARG A 261 -17.15 -14.64 19.92
N PRO A 262 -16.39 -15.42 20.71
CA PRO A 262 -16.39 -15.27 22.16
C PRO A 262 -15.71 -13.96 22.58
N THR A 263 -16.14 -13.37 23.67
CA THR A 263 -15.41 -12.29 24.32
C THR A 263 -14.11 -12.80 24.97
N PRO A 264 -13.11 -11.96 25.22
CA PRO A 264 -11.90 -12.37 25.96
C PRO A 264 -12.21 -12.98 27.33
N ALA A 265 -13.27 -12.53 28.02
CA ALA A 265 -13.69 -13.09 29.30
C ALA A 265 -14.22 -14.53 29.16
N GLU A 266 -15.03 -14.80 28.12
CA GLU A 266 -15.53 -16.14 27.79
C GLU A 266 -14.40 -17.09 27.39
N ILE A 267 -13.38 -16.60 26.66
CA ILE A 267 -12.18 -17.39 26.34
C ILE A 267 -11.47 -17.80 27.63
N MET A 268 -11.24 -16.88 28.55
CA MET A 268 -10.62 -17.16 29.85
C MET A 268 -11.45 -18.17 30.64
N GLN A 269 -12.77 -18.04 30.66
CA GLN A 269 -13.66 -18.98 31.36
C GLN A 269 -13.61 -20.38 30.74
N ALA A 270 -13.55 -20.50 29.42
CA ALA A 270 -13.45 -21.78 28.71
C ALA A 270 -12.14 -22.55 28.99
N LEU A 271 -11.09 -21.86 29.42
CA LEU A 271 -9.80 -22.45 29.77
C LEU A 271 -9.73 -22.95 31.20
N LEU A 272 -10.69 -22.59 32.04
CA LEU A 272 -10.74 -23.08 33.44
C LEU A 272 -11.14 -24.53 33.44
N PRO A 273 -10.49 -25.37 34.29
CA PRO A 273 -10.92 -26.77 34.50
C PRO A 273 -12.37 -26.83 35.00
N PRO A 274 -13.17 -27.83 34.58
CA PRO A 274 -14.59 -27.93 34.95
C PRO A 274 -14.87 -27.99 36.45
N SER A 275 -13.85 -28.19 37.31
CA SER A 275 -13.93 -28.29 38.75
C SER A 275 -13.59 -27.01 39.52
N TYR A 276 -13.33 -25.90 38.86
CA TYR A 276 -13.08 -24.62 39.51
C TYR A 276 -14.40 -23.93 39.87
N ALA A 277 -15.02 -24.35 40.99
CA ALA A 277 -15.95 -23.48 41.69
C ALA A 277 -15.18 -22.28 42.25
N ALA A 278 -15.77 -21.08 42.16
CA ALA A 278 -15.15 -19.83 42.60
C ALA A 278 -14.67 -19.83 44.08
N GLU A 279 -15.08 -20.80 44.87
CA GLU A 279 -14.69 -21.01 46.25
C GLU A 279 -13.27 -21.56 46.47
N ALA A 280 -12.62 -22.09 45.42
CA ALA A 280 -11.26 -22.65 45.51
C ALA A 280 -10.12 -21.62 45.39
N PHE A 281 -10.44 -20.35 45.15
CA PHE A 281 -9.44 -19.27 45.00
C PHE A 281 -9.23 -18.42 46.28
N ILE A 282 -9.58 -18.95 47.46
CA ILE A 282 -9.08 -18.40 48.70
C ILE A 282 -7.69 -19.00 48.88
N PRO A 283 -6.57 -18.22 48.79
CA PRO A 283 -5.26 -18.72 49.11
C PRO A 283 -5.35 -19.25 50.52
N ALA A 284 -5.11 -20.58 50.72
CA ALA A 284 -4.94 -21.12 52.06
C ALA A 284 -3.83 -20.28 52.73
N GLN A 285 -4.22 -19.41 53.64
CA GLN A 285 -3.27 -18.74 54.50
C GLN A 285 -2.44 -19.88 55.12
N ARG A 286 -1.18 -19.99 54.75
CA ARG A 286 -0.23 -20.88 55.40
C ARG A 286 -0.28 -20.53 56.88
N ARG A 287 -0.94 -21.39 57.70
CA ARG A 287 -0.76 -21.37 59.13
C ARG A 287 0.73 -21.46 59.38
N ARG A 288 1.32 -20.37 59.85
CA ARG A 288 2.66 -20.40 60.45
C ARG A 288 2.65 -21.47 61.50
N PRO A 289 3.64 -22.38 61.56
CA PRO A 289 3.82 -23.25 62.70
C PRO A 289 3.94 -22.36 63.94
N ALA A 290 3.19 -22.71 65.01
CA ALA A 290 3.31 -22.07 66.31
C ALA A 290 4.74 -22.22 66.76
N LEU A 291 5.44 -21.15 66.99
CA LEU A 291 6.69 -21.11 67.78
C LEU A 291 6.32 -21.26 69.26
N PRO A 292 7.16 -21.91 70.05
CA PRO A 292 6.91 -22.08 71.49
C PRO A 292 6.88 -20.70 72.20
N ASP A 293 5.97 -20.63 73.16
CA ASP A 293 5.70 -19.55 74.05
C ASP A 293 6.89 -19.32 75.00
N ASP A 294 7.60 -18.22 74.92
CA ASP A 294 8.55 -17.79 75.91
C ASP A 294 8.60 -16.23 75.95
N GLY A 295 7.95 -15.67 76.99
CA GLY A 295 8.25 -14.35 77.55
C GLY A 295 7.24 -13.24 77.33
N PRO A 296 7.01 -12.35 78.29
CA PRO A 296 5.97 -11.32 78.27
C PRO A 296 6.32 -10.13 77.37
N THR A 297 5.40 -9.84 76.51
CA THR A 297 5.44 -8.63 75.62
C THR A 297 5.12 -7.37 76.42
N PRO A 298 5.88 -6.26 76.26
CA PRO A 298 5.50 -4.99 76.86
C PRO A 298 4.27 -4.40 76.16
N ALA A 299 3.31 -3.96 76.98
CA ALA A 299 2.12 -3.22 76.52
C ALA A 299 2.49 -1.89 75.89
N TRP A 300 1.99 -1.64 74.68
CA TRP A 300 2.00 -0.30 74.06
C TRP A 300 0.70 0.40 74.42
N ASP A 301 0.79 1.51 75.16
CA ASP A 301 -0.34 2.35 75.49
C ASP A 301 -1.04 2.91 74.24
N ALA A 302 -2.31 2.63 74.15
CA ALA A 302 -3.24 3.22 73.18
C ALA A 302 -3.80 4.52 73.78
N ASP A 303 -3.09 5.63 73.64
CA ASP A 303 -3.69 6.97 73.75
C ASP A 303 -2.79 8.03 73.15
N THR A 304 -2.98 8.24 71.83
CA THR A 304 -2.58 9.53 71.20
C THR A 304 -3.68 9.93 70.20
N PRO A 305 -4.41 11.02 70.46
CA PRO A 305 -5.49 11.44 69.56
C PRO A 305 -4.93 12.00 68.26
N VAL A 306 -5.35 11.46 67.14
CA VAL A 306 -5.09 11.98 65.80
C VAL A 306 -5.85 13.29 65.66
N ARG A 307 -5.08 14.38 65.62
CA ARG A 307 -5.60 15.74 65.39
C ARG A 307 -6.09 15.86 63.94
N ALA A 308 -7.42 15.95 63.73
CA ALA A 308 -8.02 16.24 62.47
C ALA A 308 -7.51 17.56 61.89
N ALA A 309 -6.95 17.54 60.67
CA ALA A 309 -6.56 18.72 59.94
C ALA A 309 -7.80 19.49 59.46
N ALA A 310 -7.83 20.77 59.74
CA ALA A 310 -8.88 21.72 59.34
C ALA A 310 -8.91 21.91 57.81
N PRO A 311 -10.09 22.15 57.19
CA PRO A 311 -10.21 22.33 55.75
C PRO A 311 -9.58 23.64 55.29
N VAL A 312 -8.75 23.57 54.26
CA VAL A 312 -8.15 24.72 53.56
C VAL A 312 -9.22 25.41 52.72
N PRO A 313 -9.38 26.76 52.83
CA PRO A 313 -10.36 27.48 52.02
C PRO A 313 -9.89 27.59 50.56
N PRO A 314 -10.83 27.63 49.55
CA PRO A 314 -10.47 27.68 48.16
C PRO A 314 -9.80 28.99 47.78
N ARG A 315 -8.63 28.92 47.14
CA ARG A 315 -7.94 30.07 46.55
C ARG A 315 -8.76 30.60 45.37
N ARG A 316 -9.14 31.89 45.48
CA ARG A 316 -9.75 32.68 44.41
C ARG A 316 -8.76 32.81 43.24
N GLY A 317 -9.12 32.35 42.04
CA GLY A 317 -8.42 32.59 40.79
C GLY A 317 -8.45 34.07 40.37
N PRO A 318 -7.47 34.54 39.59
CA PRO A 318 -7.42 35.92 39.14
C PRO A 318 -8.57 36.24 38.17
N ARG A 319 -9.22 37.40 38.42
CA ARG A 319 -10.26 37.96 37.57
C ARG A 319 -9.66 38.45 36.26
N ILE A 320 -10.16 37.94 35.12
CA ILE A 320 -9.87 38.49 33.80
C ILE A 320 -10.64 39.79 33.63
N PRO A 321 -9.99 40.92 33.26
CA PRO A 321 -10.70 42.16 33.00
C PRO A 321 -11.46 42.08 31.68
N SER A 322 -12.73 42.51 31.70
CA SER A 322 -13.60 42.62 30.55
C SER A 322 -13.07 43.65 29.55
N LEU A 323 -12.85 43.23 28.31
CA LEU A 323 -12.49 44.12 27.20
C LEU A 323 -13.68 45.05 26.86
N ALA A 324 -13.42 46.37 27.10
CA ALA A 324 -14.28 47.46 26.73
C ALA A 324 -14.44 47.52 25.19
N ARG A 325 -15.67 47.77 24.76
CA ARG A 325 -16.06 48.02 23.37
C ARG A 325 -15.25 49.16 22.77
N ILE A 326 -14.40 48.83 21.74
CA ILE A 326 -13.75 49.83 20.89
C ILE A 326 -14.68 50.14 19.72
N ARG A 327 -15.11 51.40 19.62
CA ARG A 327 -15.85 51.93 18.47
C ARG A 327 -14.89 52.05 17.27
N PRO A 328 -15.33 51.70 16.03
CA PRO A 328 -14.47 51.86 14.86
C PRO A 328 -14.34 53.32 14.46
N ARG A 329 -13.12 53.78 14.24
CA ARG A 329 -12.79 55.06 13.58
C ARG A 329 -12.65 54.84 12.07
N PRO A 330 -13.00 55.81 11.21
CA PRO A 330 -13.07 55.67 9.79
C PRO A 330 -11.70 55.95 9.15
N THR A 331 -10.96 54.89 8.81
CA THR A 331 -9.71 54.99 8.03
C THR A 331 -9.74 54.15 6.71
N ILE A 332 -10.91 53.70 6.26
CA ILE A 332 -11.04 52.89 5.03
C ILE A 332 -11.26 53.75 3.76
N ALA A 333 -11.49 55.06 3.88
CA ALA A 333 -11.81 55.90 2.72
C ALA A 333 -10.59 56.40 1.93
N VAL A 334 -9.36 56.30 2.43
CA VAL A 334 -8.15 56.79 1.75
C VAL A 334 -7.47 55.73 0.89
N ALA A 335 -7.62 54.45 1.20
CA ALA A 335 -7.01 53.35 0.41
C ALA A 335 -7.76 53.07 -0.92
N ALA A 336 -9.06 53.36 -1.02
CA ALA A 336 -9.84 53.17 -2.21
C ALA A 336 -9.60 54.24 -3.29
N ALA A 337 -9.22 55.46 -2.87
CA ALA A 337 -8.92 56.55 -3.79
C ALA A 337 -7.56 56.42 -4.49
N LEU A 338 -6.57 55.80 -3.84
CA LEU A 338 -5.23 55.53 -4.42
C LEU A 338 -5.20 54.35 -5.36
N ALA A 339 -6.12 53.39 -5.28
CA ALA A 339 -6.21 52.21 -6.19
C ALA A 339 -6.85 52.61 -7.55
N LEU A 340 -7.75 53.57 -7.57
CA LEU A 340 -8.42 54.05 -8.81
C LEU A 340 -7.53 54.97 -9.63
N THR A 341 -6.54 55.66 -9.04
CA THR A 341 -5.60 56.47 -9.81
C THR A 341 -4.45 55.71 -10.42
N ALA A 342 -4.07 54.56 -9.86
CA ALA A 342 -3.03 53.69 -10.42
C ALA A 342 -3.52 52.89 -11.66
N THR A 343 -4.79 52.47 -11.66
CA THR A 343 -5.41 51.77 -12.82
C THR A 343 -5.65 52.72 -14.02
N GLY A 344 -5.93 54.01 -13.79
CA GLY A 344 -6.08 54.99 -14.87
C GLY A 344 -4.75 55.34 -15.56
N LEU A 345 -3.64 55.35 -14.82
CA LEU A 345 -2.32 55.68 -15.37
C LEU A 345 -1.71 54.52 -16.18
N TYR A 346 -2.02 53.25 -15.77
CA TYR A 346 -1.58 52.06 -16.51
C TYR A 346 -2.29 51.92 -17.84
N ALA A 347 -3.58 52.25 -17.92
CA ALA A 347 -4.36 52.21 -19.17
C ALA A 347 -3.97 53.32 -20.17
N ALA A 348 -3.40 54.46 -19.71
CA ALA A 348 -2.95 55.56 -20.56
C ALA A 348 -1.55 55.35 -21.20
N LEU A 349 -0.73 54.48 -20.56
CA LEU A 349 0.63 54.18 -21.03
C LEU A 349 0.74 52.97 -21.97
N SER A 350 -0.38 52.24 -22.21
CA SER A 350 -0.41 51.00 -23.01
C SER A 350 -1.06 51.15 -24.37
N ARG A 351 -1.01 52.35 -24.99
CA ARG A 351 -1.47 52.51 -26.37
C ARG A 351 -0.38 52.09 -27.35
N PRO A 352 -0.62 51.10 -28.25
CA PRO A 352 0.33 50.76 -29.31
C PRO A 352 0.31 51.83 -30.40
N ALA A 353 1.52 52.17 -30.85
CA ALA A 353 1.71 53.07 -31.99
C ALA A 353 1.26 52.39 -33.30
N ASP A 354 0.48 53.11 -34.07
CA ASP A 354 0.03 52.74 -35.42
C ASP A 354 1.22 52.40 -36.33
N ARG A 355 1.22 51.17 -36.88
CA ARG A 355 2.07 50.78 -38.01
C ARG A 355 1.21 50.66 -39.27
N ALA A 356 1.72 51.18 -40.35
CA ALA A 356 1.14 51.18 -41.69
C ALA A 356 0.94 49.74 -42.24
N PRO A 357 0.01 49.51 -43.17
CA PRO A 357 -0.38 48.18 -43.65
C PRO A 357 0.66 47.63 -44.62
N GLU A 358 1.20 46.43 -44.24
CA GLU A 358 1.96 45.58 -45.16
C GLU A 358 1.03 44.65 -45.93
N THR A 359 1.31 44.45 -47.20
CA THR A 359 0.63 43.60 -48.16
C THR A 359 0.56 42.12 -47.78
N PRO A 360 -0.50 41.39 -48.16
CA PRO A 360 -0.70 40.00 -47.70
C PRO A 360 0.20 39.03 -48.47
N THR A 361 1.11 38.42 -47.79
CA THR A 361 1.79 37.21 -48.22
C THR A 361 0.89 35.99 -47.91
N SER A 362 0.85 35.06 -48.85
CA SER A 362 0.14 33.77 -48.90
C SER A 362 -0.14 33.08 -47.56
N PRO A 363 -1.28 32.39 -47.35
CA PRO A 363 -1.63 31.82 -46.09
C PRO A 363 -0.70 30.65 -45.74
N ALA A 364 0.18 30.86 -44.75
CA ALA A 364 0.73 29.77 -43.99
C ALA A 364 -0.44 29.07 -43.29
N GLU A 365 -0.54 27.77 -43.43
CA GLU A 365 -1.45 26.90 -42.67
C GLU A 365 -1.42 27.31 -41.19
N VAL A 366 -2.49 27.91 -40.72
CA VAL A 366 -2.75 28.10 -39.30
C VAL A 366 -2.96 26.71 -38.75
N ALA A 367 -1.92 26.12 -38.17
CA ALA A 367 -2.05 24.94 -37.36
C ALA A 367 -3.07 25.26 -36.27
N THR A 368 -4.30 24.80 -36.44
CA THR A 368 -5.35 24.92 -35.43
C THR A 368 -4.86 24.22 -34.16
N SER A 369 -4.57 24.99 -33.12
CA SER A 369 -4.21 24.46 -31.83
C SER A 369 -5.33 23.54 -31.36
N PHE A 370 -4.99 22.29 -30.98
CA PHE A 370 -5.94 21.33 -30.47
C PHE A 370 -6.49 21.86 -29.14
N SER A 371 -7.76 22.23 -29.12
CA SER A 371 -8.46 22.47 -27.85
C SER A 371 -8.86 21.15 -27.25
N GLY A 372 -8.24 20.77 -26.13
CA GLY A 372 -8.53 19.52 -25.43
C GLY A 372 -10.04 19.26 -25.25
N TRP A 373 -10.40 18.00 -25.07
CA TRP A 373 -11.79 17.59 -24.83
C TRP A 373 -11.90 16.75 -23.55
N HIS A 374 -13.12 16.59 -23.04
CA HIS A 374 -13.47 15.83 -21.86
C HIS A 374 -14.81 15.12 -22.07
N THR A 375 -14.87 13.82 -21.77
CA THR A 375 -16.07 12.99 -21.95
C THR A 375 -16.30 12.10 -20.72
N ALA A 376 -17.45 12.22 -20.07
CA ALA A 376 -17.85 11.35 -18.98
C ALA A 376 -18.38 10.02 -19.53
N LEU A 377 -17.76 8.91 -19.17
CA LEU A 377 -18.26 7.55 -19.48
C LEU A 377 -19.16 7.02 -18.38
N GLN A 378 -18.86 7.33 -17.12
CA GLN A 378 -19.60 6.89 -15.96
C GLN A 378 -20.35 8.08 -15.34
N GLN A 379 -21.66 7.97 -15.21
CA GLN A 379 -22.49 9.03 -14.60
C GLN A 379 -22.83 8.78 -13.13
N HIS A 380 -22.85 7.53 -12.66
CA HIS A 380 -23.29 7.15 -11.30
C HIS A 380 -22.38 6.06 -10.70
N GLY A 381 -22.30 5.98 -9.36
CA GLY A 381 -21.55 4.97 -8.62
C GLY A 381 -20.27 5.49 -7.94
N PRO A 382 -19.49 4.62 -7.28
CA PRO A 382 -18.22 4.99 -6.65
C PRO A 382 -17.18 5.50 -7.66
N SER A 383 -16.22 6.32 -7.20
CA SER A 383 -15.14 6.86 -8.02
C SER A 383 -14.27 5.73 -8.59
N ALA A 384 -14.14 5.71 -9.92
CA ALA A 384 -13.24 4.78 -10.61
C ALA A 384 -12.82 5.39 -11.94
N ALA A 385 -11.53 5.44 -12.21
CA ALA A 385 -11.02 5.90 -13.49
C ALA A 385 -11.31 4.86 -14.58
N PRO A 386 -11.80 5.26 -15.77
CA PRO A 386 -11.91 4.36 -16.91
C PRO A 386 -10.56 3.80 -17.32
N ALA A 387 -10.52 2.55 -17.78
CA ALA A 387 -9.34 1.93 -18.35
C ALA A 387 -9.45 1.92 -19.88
N CYS A 388 -8.46 2.48 -20.58
CA CYS A 388 -8.52 2.68 -22.02
C CYS A 388 -7.32 2.06 -22.74
N VAL A 389 -7.49 1.82 -24.07
CA VAL A 389 -6.42 1.52 -25.02
C VAL A 389 -6.64 2.35 -26.29
N HIS A 390 -5.55 2.84 -26.88
CA HIS A 390 -5.60 3.50 -28.18
C HIS A 390 -5.38 2.47 -29.31
N GLY A 391 -6.36 2.34 -30.19
CA GLY A 391 -6.28 1.53 -31.41
C GLY A 391 -6.24 2.39 -32.67
N PRO A 392 -6.19 1.79 -33.87
CA PRO A 392 -6.21 2.53 -35.14
C PRO A 392 -7.46 3.41 -35.24
N GLY A 393 -7.24 4.74 -35.17
CA GLY A 393 -8.28 5.75 -35.38
C GLY A 393 -9.34 5.86 -34.27
N ALA A 394 -9.15 5.26 -33.08
CA ALA A 394 -10.11 5.34 -31.99
C ALA A 394 -9.51 5.05 -30.62
N LEU A 395 -10.19 5.52 -29.56
CA LEU A 395 -9.99 5.07 -28.20
C LEU A 395 -11.06 4.02 -27.83
N TYR A 396 -10.64 2.97 -27.15
CA TYR A 396 -11.52 1.95 -26.60
C TYR A 396 -11.38 1.93 -25.08
N CYS A 397 -12.47 2.19 -24.37
CA CYS A 397 -12.46 2.39 -22.93
C CYS A 397 -13.49 1.48 -22.26
N ALA A 398 -13.13 0.91 -21.12
CA ALA A 398 -14.02 0.24 -20.19
C ALA A 398 -14.20 1.12 -18.94
N ALA A 399 -15.42 1.18 -18.42
CA ALA A 399 -15.76 1.89 -17.20
C ALA A 399 -16.83 1.13 -16.42
N ARG A 400 -17.09 1.49 -15.18
CA ARG A 400 -18.19 0.86 -14.42
C ARG A 400 -19.53 1.05 -15.12
N GLY A 401 -20.25 -0.04 -15.35
CA GLY A 401 -21.50 -0.05 -16.12
C GLY A 401 -21.32 0.08 -17.63
N VAL A 402 -20.09 0.27 -18.11
CA VAL A 402 -19.72 0.33 -19.52
C VAL A 402 -18.67 -0.72 -19.79
N GLY A 403 -19.09 -1.85 -20.35
CA GLY A 403 -18.19 -2.98 -20.68
C GLY A 403 -17.14 -2.61 -21.72
N LEU A 404 -17.54 -1.83 -22.73
CA LEU A 404 -16.65 -1.30 -23.75
C LEU A 404 -17.30 -0.11 -24.46
N ALA A 405 -16.57 0.97 -24.68
CA ALA A 405 -16.98 2.12 -25.48
C ALA A 405 -15.89 2.48 -26.47
N ARG A 406 -16.27 2.93 -27.67
CA ARG A 406 -15.39 3.52 -28.68
C ARG A 406 -15.59 5.01 -28.70
N LEU A 407 -14.50 5.76 -28.58
CA LEU A 407 -14.49 7.23 -28.66
C LEU A 407 -13.67 7.69 -29.86
N ASP A 408 -14.12 8.78 -30.46
CA ASP A 408 -13.36 9.52 -31.43
C ASP A 408 -12.18 10.24 -30.74
N PRO A 409 -10.92 10.00 -31.12
CA PRO A 409 -9.77 10.57 -30.42
C PRO A 409 -9.57 12.07 -30.66
N VAL A 410 -10.27 12.64 -31.64
CA VAL A 410 -10.18 14.08 -31.97
C VAL A 410 -11.19 14.88 -31.17
N THR A 411 -12.41 14.39 -31.07
CA THR A 411 -13.56 15.11 -30.49
C THR A 411 -14.01 14.59 -29.14
N GLY A 412 -13.56 13.41 -28.72
CA GLY A 412 -14.02 12.73 -27.51
C GLY A 412 -15.45 12.16 -27.61
N ARG A 413 -16.10 12.26 -28.77
CA ARG A 413 -17.48 11.78 -28.96
C ARG A 413 -17.52 10.27 -28.88
N ILE A 414 -18.48 9.74 -28.10
CA ILE A 414 -18.76 8.32 -28.04
C ILE A 414 -19.42 7.90 -29.37
N LEU A 415 -18.74 7.01 -30.12
CA LEU A 415 -19.21 6.50 -31.39
C LEU A 415 -20.17 5.32 -31.18
N TRP A 416 -19.85 4.44 -30.24
CA TRP A 416 -20.73 3.36 -29.76
C TRP A 416 -20.30 2.95 -28.34
N SER A 417 -21.21 2.31 -27.59
CA SER A 417 -20.93 1.73 -26.29
C SER A 417 -21.72 0.44 -26.06
N ARG A 418 -21.16 -0.45 -25.24
CA ARG A 418 -21.81 -1.68 -24.76
C ARG A 418 -21.90 -1.62 -23.25
N THR A 419 -23.08 -1.85 -22.72
CA THR A 419 -23.31 -1.90 -21.27
C THR A 419 -22.77 -3.20 -20.68
N ALA A 420 -22.30 -3.11 -19.43
CA ALA A 420 -21.97 -4.26 -18.60
C ALA A 420 -22.70 -4.14 -17.26
N PRO A 421 -22.88 -5.24 -16.51
CA PRO A 421 -23.31 -5.17 -15.13
C PRO A 421 -22.40 -4.22 -14.35
N VAL A 422 -22.99 -3.48 -13.40
CA VAL A 422 -22.22 -2.60 -12.50
C VAL A 422 -21.55 -3.49 -11.45
N GLU A 423 -20.32 -3.89 -11.70
CA GLU A 423 -19.50 -4.64 -10.76
C GLU A 423 -18.81 -3.69 -9.78
N GLN A 424 -18.47 -4.20 -8.58
CA GLN A 424 -17.80 -3.40 -7.55
C GLN A 424 -16.31 -3.16 -7.87
N GLU A 425 -15.70 -4.04 -8.67
CA GLU A 425 -14.29 -3.94 -9.05
C GLU A 425 -14.02 -2.91 -10.14
N ALA A 426 -12.76 -2.45 -10.18
CA ALA A 426 -12.29 -1.53 -11.22
C ALA A 426 -12.28 -2.21 -12.59
N PRO A 427 -12.65 -1.50 -13.67
CA PRO A 427 -12.64 -2.06 -15.01
C PRO A 427 -11.21 -2.41 -15.46
N ARG A 428 -11.07 -3.54 -16.15
CA ARG A 428 -9.80 -3.90 -16.81
C ARG A 428 -9.65 -3.14 -18.13
N ALA A 429 -8.41 -2.78 -18.46
CA ALA A 429 -8.14 -2.15 -19.74
C ALA A 429 -8.49 -3.10 -20.90
N PRO A 430 -9.19 -2.62 -21.93
CA PRO A 430 -9.37 -3.37 -23.16
C PRO A 430 -8.01 -3.69 -23.80
N VAL A 431 -7.96 -4.74 -24.61
CA VAL A 431 -6.74 -5.16 -25.31
C VAL A 431 -6.94 -5.10 -26.82
N LEU A 432 -5.94 -4.64 -27.55
CA LEU A 432 -5.95 -4.72 -29.01
C LEU A 432 -5.74 -6.17 -29.45
N LEU A 433 -6.64 -6.67 -30.26
CA LEU A 433 -6.55 -7.97 -30.91
C LEU A 433 -6.18 -7.78 -32.40
N ALA A 434 -6.06 -8.91 -33.12
CA ALA A 434 -5.77 -8.86 -34.55
C ALA A 434 -6.95 -8.30 -35.36
N GLU A 435 -6.64 -7.62 -36.48
CA GLU A 435 -7.57 -7.27 -37.57
C GLU A 435 -8.91 -6.63 -37.17
N GLY A 436 -8.82 -5.49 -36.45
CA GLY A 436 -10.04 -4.72 -36.15
C GLY A 436 -10.91 -5.33 -35.06
N LEU A 437 -10.35 -6.18 -34.21
CA LEU A 437 -10.98 -6.70 -33.01
C LEU A 437 -10.41 -6.05 -31.74
N ILE A 438 -11.27 -5.85 -30.76
CA ILE A 438 -10.93 -5.36 -29.44
C ILE A 438 -11.36 -6.40 -28.40
N GLY A 439 -10.46 -6.80 -27.53
CA GLY A 439 -10.77 -7.66 -26.40
C GLY A 439 -11.17 -6.85 -25.18
N ALA A 440 -12.25 -7.25 -24.54
CA ALA A 440 -12.63 -6.72 -23.21
C ALA A 440 -13.04 -7.88 -22.29
N ALA A 441 -12.73 -7.73 -21.00
CA ALA A 441 -13.13 -8.68 -19.97
C ALA A 441 -13.71 -7.93 -18.79
N ALA A 442 -14.81 -8.44 -18.22
CA ALA A 442 -15.21 -8.06 -16.88
C ALA A 442 -14.12 -8.47 -15.88
N PRO A 443 -14.02 -7.85 -14.69
CA PRO A 443 -13.00 -8.20 -13.70
C PRO A 443 -12.92 -9.70 -13.38
N THR A 444 -14.07 -10.35 -13.29
CA THR A 444 -14.22 -11.79 -13.06
C THR A 444 -14.69 -12.58 -14.29
N GLY A 445 -14.73 -11.95 -15.48
CA GLY A 445 -15.29 -12.50 -16.71
C GLY A 445 -14.24 -12.97 -17.73
N PRO A 446 -14.63 -13.81 -18.71
CA PRO A 446 -13.76 -14.24 -19.81
C PRO A 446 -13.44 -13.08 -20.74
N LEU A 447 -12.29 -13.19 -21.42
CA LEU A 447 -11.98 -12.28 -22.53
C LEU A 447 -12.99 -12.49 -23.66
N ARG A 448 -13.62 -11.38 -24.09
CA ARG A 448 -14.54 -11.34 -25.23
C ARG A 448 -13.99 -10.42 -26.30
N ALA A 449 -14.02 -10.86 -27.54
CA ALA A 449 -13.69 -10.02 -28.67
C ALA A 449 -14.94 -9.28 -29.17
N TYR A 450 -14.71 -8.06 -29.66
CA TYR A 450 -15.72 -7.19 -30.26
C TYR A 450 -15.15 -6.58 -31.54
N ALA A 451 -15.99 -6.42 -32.54
CA ALA A 451 -15.59 -5.68 -33.75
C ALA A 451 -15.31 -4.22 -33.39
N ALA A 452 -14.16 -3.71 -33.81
CA ALA A 452 -13.71 -2.35 -33.50
C ALA A 452 -14.63 -1.27 -34.14
N GLY A 453 -15.25 -1.57 -35.28
CA GLY A 453 -16.09 -0.65 -36.02
C GLY A 453 -17.39 -0.30 -35.33
N ASP A 454 -18.18 -1.29 -34.96
CA ASP A 454 -19.56 -1.17 -34.46
C ASP A 454 -19.78 -1.84 -33.10
N GLY A 455 -18.77 -2.47 -32.53
CA GLY A 455 -18.86 -3.18 -31.25
C GLY A 455 -19.67 -4.47 -31.32
N ALA A 456 -19.87 -5.07 -32.50
CA ALA A 456 -20.53 -6.36 -32.62
C ALA A 456 -19.76 -7.43 -31.86
N PRO A 457 -20.45 -8.31 -31.09
CA PRO A 457 -19.77 -9.38 -30.33
C PRO A 457 -19.14 -10.39 -31.29
N GLY A 458 -17.90 -10.74 -31.04
CA GLY A 458 -17.15 -11.78 -31.69
C GLY A 458 -17.01 -13.05 -30.82
N TRP A 459 -15.80 -13.61 -30.80
CA TRP A 459 -15.51 -14.80 -30.01
C TRP A 459 -15.37 -14.53 -28.51
N THR A 460 -15.50 -15.59 -27.71
CA THR A 460 -15.27 -15.55 -26.27
C THR A 460 -14.28 -16.63 -25.88
N ALA A 461 -13.22 -16.29 -25.18
CA ALA A 461 -12.25 -17.26 -24.69
C ALA A 461 -12.91 -18.22 -23.70
N ARG A 462 -12.69 -19.54 -23.86
CA ARG A 462 -13.16 -20.58 -22.94
C ARG A 462 -12.12 -20.79 -21.85
N GLY A 463 -12.47 -20.72 -20.56
CA GLY A 463 -11.55 -20.94 -19.45
C GLY A 463 -12.16 -20.65 -18.09
N LYS A 464 -11.44 -21.01 -17.03
CA LYS A 464 -11.76 -20.63 -15.66
C LYS A 464 -11.21 -19.22 -15.39
N LEU A 465 -11.86 -18.47 -14.54
CA LEU A 465 -11.55 -17.08 -14.20
C LEU A 465 -10.90 -16.96 -12.82
N PRO A 466 -10.16 -15.86 -12.55
CA PRO A 466 -9.72 -14.77 -13.41
C PRO A 466 -8.44 -15.09 -14.20
N GLU A 467 -8.30 -14.56 -15.42
CA GLU A 467 -7.12 -14.74 -16.27
C GLU A 467 -6.43 -13.39 -16.54
N ILE A 468 -5.09 -13.38 -16.51
CA ILE A 468 -4.28 -12.26 -17.00
C ILE A 468 -4.18 -12.39 -18.52
N HIS A 469 -4.51 -11.33 -19.25
CA HIS A 469 -4.50 -11.29 -20.70
C HIS A 469 -3.28 -10.53 -21.21
N ARG A 470 -2.45 -11.16 -22.03
CA ARG A 470 -1.28 -10.53 -22.66
C ARG A 470 -1.35 -10.69 -24.17
N PRO A 471 -1.72 -9.64 -24.92
CA PRO A 471 -1.58 -9.64 -26.36
C PRO A 471 -0.11 -9.78 -26.75
N ALA A 472 0.16 -10.69 -27.69
CA ALA A 472 1.51 -11.00 -28.14
C ALA A 472 1.49 -11.39 -29.63
N GLY A 473 1.57 -10.42 -30.53
CA GLY A 473 1.48 -10.61 -31.97
C GLY A 473 0.11 -11.13 -32.40
N SER A 474 0.07 -12.26 -33.08
CA SER A 474 -1.18 -12.92 -33.51
C SER A 474 -1.86 -13.76 -32.42
N ALA A 475 -1.27 -13.84 -31.23
CA ALA A 475 -1.79 -14.62 -30.11
C ALA A 475 -2.17 -13.71 -28.93
N VAL A 476 -3.06 -14.22 -28.07
CA VAL A 476 -3.28 -13.70 -26.71
C VAL A 476 -2.92 -14.80 -25.74
N VAL A 477 -1.92 -14.53 -24.90
CA VAL A 477 -1.53 -15.44 -23.84
C VAL A 477 -2.38 -15.16 -22.61
N LEU A 478 -2.95 -16.20 -22.04
CA LEU A 478 -3.87 -16.20 -20.91
C LEU A 478 -3.24 -16.99 -19.77
N ALA A 479 -3.09 -16.39 -18.60
CA ALA A 479 -2.55 -17.02 -17.40
C ALA A 479 -3.58 -16.94 -16.27
N ASP A 480 -3.85 -18.07 -15.61
CA ASP A 480 -4.87 -18.17 -14.55
C ASP A 480 -4.33 -17.94 -13.12
N GLY A 481 -3.05 -17.59 -13.00
CA GLY A 481 -2.40 -17.34 -11.72
C GLY A 481 -2.14 -18.58 -10.85
N THR A 482 -2.57 -19.77 -11.29
CA THR A 482 -2.35 -21.05 -10.61
C THR A 482 -1.38 -21.97 -11.39
N GLY A 483 -0.65 -21.39 -12.35
CA GLY A 483 0.26 -22.13 -13.24
C GLY A 483 -0.36 -22.54 -14.57
N GLY A 484 -1.66 -22.39 -14.73
CA GLY A 484 -2.33 -22.61 -16.01
C GLY A 484 -2.01 -21.49 -17.00
N ILE A 485 -1.27 -21.82 -18.06
CA ILE A 485 -0.99 -20.90 -19.16
C ILE A 485 -1.45 -21.50 -20.48
N ARG A 486 -1.99 -20.66 -21.34
CA ARG A 486 -2.46 -21.06 -22.69
C ARG A 486 -2.44 -19.87 -23.63
N ALA A 487 -2.47 -20.13 -24.92
CA ALA A 487 -2.68 -19.08 -25.90
C ALA A 487 -3.88 -19.36 -26.78
N VAL A 488 -4.52 -18.28 -27.18
CA VAL A 488 -5.57 -18.30 -28.20
C VAL A 488 -5.17 -17.43 -29.38
N ASP A 489 -5.63 -17.76 -30.55
CA ASP A 489 -5.48 -16.92 -31.73
C ASP A 489 -6.26 -15.62 -31.55
N ALA A 490 -5.63 -14.49 -31.76
CA ALA A 490 -6.21 -13.17 -31.49
C ALA A 490 -7.39 -12.83 -32.43
N ARG A 491 -7.51 -13.48 -33.58
CA ARG A 491 -8.56 -13.28 -34.58
C ARG A 491 -9.77 -14.20 -34.34
N SER A 492 -9.53 -15.49 -34.14
CA SER A 492 -10.59 -16.48 -34.06
C SER A 492 -10.98 -16.87 -32.65
N GLY A 493 -10.11 -16.63 -31.66
CA GLY A 493 -10.26 -17.12 -30.30
C GLY A 493 -10.02 -18.62 -30.15
N GLU A 494 -9.61 -19.30 -31.21
CA GLU A 494 -9.26 -20.73 -31.19
C GLU A 494 -8.03 -20.95 -30.32
N GLN A 495 -8.03 -22.01 -29.53
CA GLN A 495 -6.91 -22.37 -28.70
C GLN A 495 -5.73 -22.81 -29.56
N LEU A 496 -4.62 -22.07 -29.52
CA LEU A 496 -3.38 -22.42 -30.20
C LEU A 496 -2.65 -23.54 -29.44
N TRP A 497 -2.50 -23.33 -28.12
CA TRP A 497 -1.89 -24.34 -27.25
C TRP A 497 -2.38 -24.18 -25.80
N ARG A 498 -2.26 -25.27 -25.03
CA ARG A 498 -2.52 -25.30 -23.57
C ARG A 498 -1.63 -26.38 -22.96
N HIS A 499 -0.48 -26.00 -22.51
CA HIS A 499 0.46 -26.87 -21.82
C HIS A 499 1.35 -26.04 -20.91
N GLY A 500 1.95 -26.66 -19.91
CA GLY A 500 2.96 -26.00 -19.09
C GLY A 500 4.16 -25.60 -19.95
N LEU A 501 4.77 -24.49 -19.66
CA LEU A 501 6.04 -24.08 -20.27
C LEU A 501 7.16 -24.93 -19.67
N PRO A 502 8.00 -25.58 -20.49
CA PRO A 502 9.10 -26.40 -19.98
C PRO A 502 9.97 -25.62 -19.01
N GLY A 503 10.15 -26.17 -17.81
CA GLY A 503 10.95 -25.55 -16.75
C GLY A 503 10.24 -24.50 -15.89
N PHE A 504 8.97 -24.16 -16.17
CA PHE A 504 8.16 -23.24 -15.37
C PHE A 504 6.99 -23.98 -14.73
N THR A 505 6.65 -23.61 -13.51
CA THR A 505 5.50 -24.13 -12.74
C THR A 505 4.34 -23.13 -12.75
N VAL A 506 4.65 -21.88 -12.37
CA VAL A 506 3.68 -20.76 -12.35
C VAL A 506 4.28 -19.56 -13.07
N PRO A 507 4.43 -19.60 -14.41
CA PRO A 507 5.04 -18.53 -15.14
C PRO A 507 4.18 -17.27 -15.14
N LEU A 508 4.81 -16.12 -14.90
CA LEU A 508 4.23 -14.80 -15.11
C LEU A 508 4.55 -14.31 -16.52
N ALA A 509 3.52 -13.86 -17.25
CA ALA A 509 3.69 -13.28 -18.58
C ALA A 509 4.13 -11.80 -18.45
N GLY A 510 5.36 -11.52 -18.83
CA GLY A 510 5.96 -10.21 -18.86
C GLY A 510 5.75 -9.45 -20.19
N PRO A 511 6.66 -8.54 -20.56
CA PRO A 511 6.56 -7.75 -21.78
C PRO A 511 6.70 -8.61 -23.06
N TYR A 512 5.87 -8.29 -24.07
CA TYR A 512 6.04 -8.79 -25.43
C TYR A 512 6.97 -7.86 -26.23
N ASP A 513 7.95 -8.44 -26.86
CA ASP A 513 8.88 -7.73 -27.73
C ASP A 513 8.47 -7.92 -29.20
N GLY A 514 7.89 -6.88 -29.78
CA GLY A 514 7.44 -6.89 -31.17
C GLY A 514 8.54 -7.21 -32.19
N PRO A 515 9.73 -6.61 -32.09
CA PRO A 515 10.84 -6.89 -33.01
C PRO A 515 11.32 -8.33 -33.01
N SER A 516 11.45 -8.99 -31.86
CA SER A 516 11.84 -10.40 -31.79
C SER A 516 10.66 -11.37 -31.94
N GLY A 517 9.43 -10.90 -31.76
CA GLY A 517 8.24 -11.73 -31.74
C GLY A 517 8.14 -12.64 -30.50
N LEU A 518 8.87 -12.33 -29.44
CA LEU A 518 8.98 -13.16 -28.24
C LEU A 518 8.27 -12.51 -27.05
N LEU A 519 7.64 -13.35 -26.23
CA LEU A 519 7.07 -12.96 -24.95
C LEU A 519 8.07 -13.32 -23.85
N THR A 520 8.43 -12.37 -23.01
CA THR A 520 9.19 -12.65 -21.81
C THR A 520 8.30 -13.36 -20.79
N VAL A 521 8.83 -14.40 -20.15
CA VAL A 521 8.16 -15.09 -19.02
C VAL A 521 9.14 -15.15 -17.86
N SER A 522 8.63 -15.06 -16.64
CA SER A 522 9.44 -15.15 -15.42
C SER A 522 8.73 -15.97 -14.35
N GLU A 523 9.51 -16.59 -13.48
CA GLU A 523 9.04 -17.29 -12.29
C GLU A 523 10.09 -17.19 -11.20
N THR A 524 9.74 -16.60 -10.08
CA THR A 524 10.61 -16.52 -8.91
C THR A 524 10.45 -17.78 -8.06
N SER A 525 11.56 -18.32 -7.57
CA SER A 525 11.55 -19.43 -6.61
C SER A 525 10.84 -19.05 -5.32
N PHE A 526 10.26 -20.03 -4.65
CA PHE A 526 9.50 -19.83 -3.41
C PHE A 526 10.25 -19.06 -2.32
N ASP A 527 11.56 -19.27 -2.23
CA ASP A 527 12.44 -18.61 -1.27
C ASP A 527 12.97 -17.24 -1.75
N GLY A 528 12.59 -16.81 -2.97
CA GLY A 528 13.08 -15.57 -3.59
C GLY A 528 14.56 -15.57 -3.93
N SER A 529 15.24 -16.74 -3.84
CA SER A 529 16.68 -16.82 -4.05
C SER A 529 17.08 -16.69 -5.52
N HIS A 530 16.21 -17.09 -6.43
CA HIS A 530 16.44 -16.98 -7.87
C HIS A 530 15.16 -16.78 -8.66
N THR A 531 15.28 -16.16 -9.82
CA THR A 531 14.18 -16.02 -10.80
C THR A 531 14.58 -16.69 -12.10
N ARG A 532 13.73 -17.59 -12.57
CA ARG A 532 13.86 -18.13 -13.92
C ARG A 532 13.22 -17.15 -14.89
N VAL A 533 13.97 -16.70 -15.86
CA VAL A 533 13.53 -15.81 -16.94
C VAL A 533 13.67 -16.54 -18.24
N GLY A 534 12.69 -16.42 -19.12
CA GLY A 534 12.74 -17.03 -20.45
C GLY A 534 12.01 -16.21 -21.50
N ALA A 535 12.19 -16.61 -22.74
CA ALA A 535 11.45 -16.07 -23.87
C ALA A 535 10.70 -17.19 -24.59
N VAL A 536 9.44 -16.92 -24.91
CA VAL A 536 8.51 -17.90 -25.47
C VAL A 536 7.93 -17.36 -26.77
N ARG A 537 7.74 -18.21 -27.77
CA ARG A 537 6.95 -17.92 -28.98
C ARG A 537 5.45 -17.95 -28.64
N PRO A 538 4.73 -16.84 -28.70
CA PRO A 538 3.33 -16.81 -28.26
C PRO A 538 2.41 -17.74 -29.05
N ALA A 539 2.70 -17.93 -30.34
CA ALA A 539 1.87 -18.74 -31.24
C ALA A 539 1.99 -20.26 -30.98
N THR A 540 3.14 -20.73 -30.48
CA THR A 540 3.41 -22.17 -30.32
C THR A 540 3.58 -22.61 -28.88
N GLY A 541 3.89 -21.68 -27.96
CA GLY A 541 4.28 -21.98 -26.58
C GLY A 541 5.70 -22.54 -26.46
N GLU A 542 6.49 -22.49 -27.53
CA GLU A 542 7.87 -22.96 -27.56
C GLU A 542 8.75 -22.01 -26.71
N THR A 543 9.48 -22.57 -25.76
CA THR A 543 10.51 -21.83 -25.01
C THR A 543 11.76 -21.73 -25.86
N VAL A 544 12.10 -20.53 -26.32
CA VAL A 544 13.27 -20.27 -27.18
C VAL A 544 14.55 -20.31 -26.34
N TRP A 545 14.53 -19.68 -25.18
CA TRP A 545 15.59 -19.73 -24.19
C TRP A 545 15.03 -19.54 -22.79
N GLN A 546 15.79 -20.01 -21.79
CA GLN A 546 15.52 -19.76 -20.37
C GLN A 546 16.81 -19.71 -19.59
N ARG A 547 16.81 -18.95 -18.48
CA ARG A 547 17.94 -18.76 -17.60
C ARG A 547 17.51 -18.52 -16.17
N ASN A 548 18.27 -19.07 -15.22
CA ASN A 548 18.13 -18.74 -13.80
C ASN A 548 19.06 -17.56 -13.48
N LEU A 549 18.48 -16.56 -12.83
CA LEU A 549 19.18 -15.35 -12.35
C LEU A 549 19.00 -15.27 -10.83
N ASP A 550 20.03 -14.77 -10.12
CA ASP A 550 19.99 -14.66 -8.67
C ASP A 550 19.06 -13.54 -8.20
N GLY A 551 18.19 -13.86 -7.23
CA GLY A 551 17.29 -12.93 -6.57
C GLY A 551 15.85 -12.97 -7.12
N ASP A 552 14.98 -12.23 -6.45
CA ASP A 552 13.59 -11.99 -6.86
C ASP A 552 13.58 -10.87 -7.91
N LEU A 553 13.28 -11.20 -9.17
CA LEU A 553 13.41 -10.30 -10.31
C LEU A 553 12.10 -10.12 -11.07
N ASP A 554 11.70 -8.87 -11.30
CA ASP A 554 10.53 -8.51 -12.09
C ASP A 554 10.93 -7.89 -13.43
N PRO A 555 10.54 -8.46 -14.59
CA PRO A 555 10.84 -7.90 -15.90
C PRO A 555 10.13 -6.57 -16.14
N LEU A 556 10.89 -5.49 -16.36
CA LEU A 556 10.38 -4.14 -16.54
C LEU A 556 10.23 -3.73 -18.02
N GLY A 557 11.15 -4.16 -18.90
CA GLY A 557 11.17 -3.77 -20.30
C GLY A 557 12.50 -4.01 -20.95
N ARG A 558 12.69 -3.45 -22.16
CA ARG A 558 13.96 -3.55 -22.90
C ARG A 558 14.49 -2.17 -23.25
N THR A 559 15.81 -2.04 -23.23
CA THR A 559 16.53 -0.88 -23.77
C THR A 559 16.54 -0.90 -25.31
N GLY A 560 16.93 0.20 -25.93
CA GLY A 560 16.93 0.32 -27.40
C GLY A 560 17.90 -0.65 -28.12
N ASP A 561 18.89 -1.19 -27.41
CA ASP A 561 19.82 -2.23 -27.90
C ASP A 561 19.32 -3.67 -27.64
N GLY A 562 18.12 -3.83 -27.09
CA GLY A 562 17.52 -5.13 -26.79
C GLY A 562 17.86 -5.71 -25.43
N THR A 563 18.65 -5.03 -24.58
CA THR A 563 18.94 -5.47 -23.21
C THR A 563 17.66 -5.53 -22.39
N LEU A 564 17.36 -6.68 -21.77
CA LEU A 564 16.23 -6.82 -20.85
C LEU A 564 16.59 -6.23 -19.48
N VAL A 565 15.73 -5.34 -19.01
CA VAL A 565 15.85 -4.69 -17.70
C VAL A 565 14.92 -5.39 -16.72
N LEU A 566 15.49 -5.87 -15.61
CA LEU A 566 14.72 -6.48 -14.53
C LEU A 566 14.95 -5.68 -13.24
N ALA A 567 13.92 -5.49 -12.46
CA ALA A 567 14.02 -4.97 -11.10
C ALA A 567 14.39 -6.09 -10.15
N ARG A 568 15.39 -5.89 -9.29
CA ARG A 568 15.62 -6.78 -8.15
C ARG A 568 14.78 -6.30 -6.98
N LEU A 569 13.87 -7.16 -6.52
CA LEU A 569 13.02 -6.88 -5.38
C LEU A 569 13.76 -7.16 -4.07
N TYR A 570 13.67 -6.23 -3.14
CA TYR A 570 14.13 -6.36 -1.77
C TYR A 570 12.91 -6.46 -0.85
N GLN A 571 12.84 -7.53 -0.05
CA GLN A 571 11.70 -7.81 0.84
C GLN A 571 10.34 -7.77 0.09
N SER A 572 10.32 -8.31 -1.14
CA SER A 572 9.14 -8.48 -2.01
C SER A 572 8.40 -7.19 -2.42
N SER A 573 8.95 -6.00 -2.16
CA SER A 573 8.25 -4.75 -2.52
C SER A 573 9.15 -3.61 -3.00
N LEU A 574 10.36 -3.48 -2.49
CA LEU A 574 11.25 -2.38 -2.84
C LEU A 574 12.28 -2.83 -3.85
N VAL A 575 12.56 -1.99 -4.84
CA VAL A 575 13.63 -2.23 -5.82
C VAL A 575 14.91 -1.58 -5.32
N ASP A 576 15.99 -2.35 -5.20
CA ASP A 576 17.31 -1.85 -4.78
C ASP A 576 18.33 -1.82 -5.91
N SER A 577 18.10 -2.58 -6.96
CA SER A 577 19.02 -2.68 -8.10
C SER A 577 18.29 -3.09 -9.38
N LEU A 578 18.90 -2.79 -10.52
CA LEU A 578 18.49 -3.28 -11.82
C LEU A 578 19.44 -4.40 -12.27
N VAL A 579 18.86 -5.50 -12.75
CA VAL A 579 19.61 -6.57 -13.41
C VAL A 579 19.39 -6.44 -14.90
N LEU A 580 20.48 -6.28 -15.63
CA LEU A 580 20.52 -6.08 -17.07
C LEU A 580 20.99 -7.37 -17.73
N LEU A 581 20.11 -7.99 -18.51
CA LEU A 581 20.42 -9.15 -19.33
C LEU A 581 20.63 -8.68 -20.77
N GLY A 582 21.85 -8.75 -21.24
CA GLY A 582 22.25 -8.25 -22.56
C GLY A 582 21.48 -8.86 -23.72
N PRO A 583 21.54 -8.23 -24.90
CA PRO A 583 20.92 -8.76 -26.10
C PRO A 583 21.58 -10.09 -26.48
N GLY A 584 20.76 -11.05 -26.91
CA GLY A 584 21.22 -12.41 -27.32
C GLY A 584 20.25 -13.49 -26.92
N GLU A 585 20.29 -14.61 -27.63
CA GLU A 585 19.49 -15.78 -27.32
C GLU A 585 20.23 -16.66 -26.32
N GLY A 586 19.69 -16.76 -25.09
CA GLY A 586 20.01 -17.84 -24.19
C GLY A 586 21.14 -17.62 -23.16
N ALA A 587 21.84 -18.72 -22.86
CA ALA A 587 22.72 -18.83 -21.69
C ALA A 587 23.95 -17.89 -21.70
N ASP A 588 24.34 -17.38 -22.86
CA ASP A 588 25.57 -16.60 -23.05
C ASP A 588 25.39 -15.08 -22.97
N ALA A 589 24.15 -14.59 -22.80
CA ALA A 589 23.91 -13.16 -22.64
C ALA A 589 24.57 -12.64 -21.37
N ALA A 590 25.29 -11.52 -21.48
CA ALA A 590 25.96 -10.89 -20.35
C ALA A 590 24.95 -10.43 -19.29
N VAL A 591 25.19 -10.74 -18.02
CA VAL A 591 24.38 -10.27 -16.89
C VAL A 591 25.16 -9.22 -16.12
N ARG A 592 24.54 -8.10 -15.87
CA ARG A 592 25.13 -7.01 -15.09
C ARG A 592 24.11 -6.48 -14.09
N THR A 593 24.48 -6.39 -12.83
CA THR A 593 23.65 -5.77 -11.79
C THR A 593 24.14 -4.35 -11.53
N VAL A 594 23.19 -3.42 -11.47
CA VAL A 594 23.45 -2.01 -11.23
C VAL A 594 22.62 -1.58 -10.02
N ALA A 595 23.31 -1.14 -8.95
CA ALA A 595 22.62 -0.69 -7.74
C ALA A 595 21.93 0.65 -7.97
N LEU A 596 20.73 0.80 -7.46
CA LEU A 596 20.04 2.08 -7.42
C LEU A 596 20.59 2.94 -6.26
N PRO A 597 20.47 4.28 -6.37
CA PRO A 597 20.99 5.18 -5.33
C PRO A 597 20.23 5.04 -4.00
N TYR A 598 18.98 4.64 -4.06
CA TYR A 598 18.10 4.34 -2.92
C TYR A 598 17.09 3.27 -3.31
N ARG A 599 16.42 2.69 -2.32
CA ARG A 599 15.34 1.73 -2.52
C ARG A 599 14.05 2.44 -2.89
N MET A 600 13.35 1.93 -3.90
CA MET A 600 12.15 2.54 -4.46
C MET A 600 10.95 1.59 -4.38
N ASP A 601 9.77 2.11 -4.03
CA ASP A 601 8.49 1.43 -4.30
C ASP A 601 8.08 1.74 -5.75
N LEU A 602 8.60 0.95 -6.70
CA LEU A 602 8.54 1.23 -8.12
C LEU A 602 7.12 1.05 -8.67
N ARG A 603 6.54 2.10 -9.25
CA ARG A 603 5.24 2.06 -9.93
C ARG A 603 5.34 1.66 -11.39
N GLY A 604 6.44 1.96 -11.98
CA GLY A 604 6.69 1.61 -13.36
C GLY A 604 7.93 2.27 -13.90
N VAL A 605 8.26 1.87 -15.10
CA VAL A 605 9.41 2.38 -15.82
C VAL A 605 9.06 2.79 -17.23
N ALA A 606 9.83 3.75 -17.76
CA ALA A 606 9.82 4.08 -19.16
C ALA A 606 11.27 4.10 -19.67
N VAL A 607 11.54 3.39 -20.76
CA VAL A 607 12.89 3.19 -21.25
C VAL A 607 13.10 3.93 -22.56
N ARG A 608 14.13 4.80 -22.63
CA ARG A 608 14.52 5.49 -23.86
C ARG A 608 16.03 5.32 -24.11
N GLY A 609 16.37 4.57 -25.12
CA GLY A 609 17.79 4.22 -25.37
C GLY A 609 18.37 3.43 -24.17
N ALA A 610 19.43 3.95 -23.58
CA ALA A 610 20.03 3.37 -22.37
C ALA A 610 19.54 4.02 -21.06
N VAL A 611 18.65 5.03 -21.15
CA VAL A 611 18.12 5.72 -19.96
C VAL A 611 16.80 5.08 -19.54
N VAL A 612 16.76 4.63 -18.30
CA VAL A 612 15.56 4.10 -17.64
C VAL A 612 15.01 5.16 -16.70
N HIS A 613 13.76 5.57 -16.93
CA HIS A 613 13.05 6.50 -16.06
C HIS A 613 12.24 5.69 -15.06
N LEU A 614 12.62 5.75 -13.80
CA LEU A 614 12.06 5.02 -12.68
C LEU A 614 11.11 5.94 -11.92
N LEU A 615 9.84 5.60 -11.85
CA LEU A 615 8.82 6.37 -11.11
C LEU A 615 8.35 5.55 -9.91
N ASP A 616 8.50 6.10 -8.72
CA ASP A 616 8.03 5.47 -7.50
C ASP A 616 6.60 5.91 -7.10
N ALA A 617 6.07 5.30 -6.05
CA ALA A 617 4.73 5.53 -5.54
C ALA A 617 4.49 6.97 -5.07
N ASP A 618 5.51 7.59 -4.54
CA ASP A 618 5.46 8.95 -3.97
C ASP A 618 5.68 10.03 -5.05
N GLY A 619 5.77 9.58 -6.33
CA GLY A 619 5.92 10.49 -7.47
C GLY A 619 7.35 11.00 -7.66
N HIS A 620 8.32 10.36 -7.05
CA HIS A 620 9.72 10.63 -7.26
C HIS A 620 10.18 9.94 -8.56
N LEU A 621 10.71 10.70 -9.48
CA LEU A 621 11.10 10.26 -10.82
C LEU A 621 12.60 10.39 -11.02
N THR A 622 13.28 9.26 -11.19
CA THR A 622 14.73 9.19 -11.40
C THR A 622 15.05 8.76 -12.83
N ALA A 623 15.85 9.53 -13.56
CA ALA A 623 16.43 9.08 -14.82
C ALA A 623 17.80 8.43 -14.55
N PHE A 624 17.93 7.18 -14.96
CA PHE A 624 19.07 6.34 -14.66
C PHE A 624 19.71 5.81 -15.94
N ASP A 625 20.95 6.19 -16.20
CA ASP A 625 21.74 5.74 -17.35
C ASP A 625 22.35 4.36 -17.08
N THR A 626 21.80 3.35 -17.74
CA THR A 626 22.25 1.96 -17.61
C THR A 626 23.48 1.64 -18.45
N ALA A 627 23.91 2.48 -19.39
CA ALA A 627 25.13 2.26 -20.18
C ALA A 627 26.41 2.44 -19.35
N ALA A 628 26.37 3.31 -18.34
CA ALA A 628 27.47 3.48 -17.41
C ALA A 628 27.77 2.18 -16.64
N PRO A 629 29.04 1.79 -16.43
CA PRO A 629 29.41 0.49 -15.81
C PRO A 629 28.78 0.22 -14.44
N LYS A 630 28.62 1.26 -13.62
CA LYS A 630 27.95 1.19 -12.30
C LYS A 630 26.56 1.81 -12.29
N GLY A 631 26.06 2.20 -13.48
CA GLY A 631 24.90 3.06 -13.59
C GLY A 631 25.20 4.50 -13.14
N ARG A 632 24.37 5.43 -13.57
CA ARG A 632 24.51 6.83 -13.20
C ARG A 632 23.15 7.50 -13.19
N VAL A 633 22.83 8.21 -12.11
CA VAL A 633 21.69 9.13 -12.09
C VAL A 633 21.98 10.28 -13.05
N VAL A 634 21.12 10.49 -14.02
CA VAL A 634 21.17 11.61 -14.97
C VAL A 634 20.56 12.84 -14.33
N TRP A 635 19.37 12.66 -13.75
CA TRP A 635 18.66 13.65 -12.94
C TRP A 635 17.66 12.95 -12.02
N ASP A 636 17.19 13.68 -11.04
CA ASP A 636 16.30 13.24 -9.99
C ASP A 636 15.25 14.32 -9.72
N LEU A 637 13.98 13.97 -9.66
CA LEU A 637 12.87 14.93 -9.66
C LEU A 637 11.78 14.52 -8.66
N GLU A 638 11.54 15.38 -7.66
CA GLU A 638 10.35 15.34 -6.83
C GLU A 638 9.20 16.04 -7.54
N THR A 639 8.16 15.29 -7.91
CA THR A 639 7.03 15.88 -8.66
C THR A 639 5.93 16.45 -7.76
N GLY A 640 5.96 16.16 -6.47
CA GLY A 640 4.91 16.52 -5.52
C GLY A 640 3.58 15.81 -5.77
N ALA A 641 3.60 14.73 -6.55
CA ALA A 641 2.47 13.84 -6.77
C ALA A 641 2.63 12.58 -5.91
N ALA A 642 1.53 11.97 -5.51
CA ALA A 642 1.54 10.66 -4.86
C ALA A 642 0.52 9.76 -5.54
N ASN A 643 0.78 8.44 -5.48
CA ASN A 643 -0.11 7.46 -6.08
C ASN A 643 -0.30 7.69 -7.58
N VAL A 644 0.76 7.43 -8.27
CA VAL A 644 0.91 7.69 -9.69
C VAL A 644 0.79 6.41 -10.52
N SER A 645 0.45 6.55 -11.79
CA SER A 645 0.47 5.44 -12.76
C SER A 645 1.90 5.12 -13.20
N ALA A 646 2.07 4.01 -13.92
CA ALA A 646 3.29 3.81 -14.70
C ALA A 646 3.52 4.99 -15.67
N PRO A 647 4.79 5.43 -15.84
CA PRO A 647 5.13 6.51 -16.76
C PRO A 647 5.10 6.05 -18.22
N VAL A 648 4.73 6.96 -19.13
CA VAL A 648 4.66 6.69 -20.58
C VAL A 648 5.46 7.77 -21.32
N LEU A 649 6.35 7.32 -22.22
CA LEU A 649 7.08 8.23 -23.09
C LEU A 649 6.19 8.76 -24.22
N GLY A 650 6.38 10.01 -24.54
CA GLY A 650 5.72 10.65 -25.68
C GLY A 650 6.70 11.22 -26.71
N PRO A 651 6.17 12.00 -27.66
CA PRO A 651 6.98 12.63 -28.69
C PRO A 651 7.96 13.65 -28.08
N GLY A 652 9.14 13.78 -28.71
CA GLY A 652 10.21 14.62 -28.20
C GLY A 652 10.75 14.10 -26.88
N ASP A 653 11.24 15.01 -26.04
CA ASP A 653 11.76 14.70 -24.71
C ASP A 653 10.66 14.85 -23.65
N ARG A 654 9.57 14.07 -23.80
CA ARG A 654 8.42 14.12 -22.89
C ARG A 654 8.12 12.76 -22.28
N LEU A 655 7.72 12.79 -21.02
CA LEU A 655 7.23 11.66 -20.25
C LEU A 655 5.95 12.11 -19.53
N TYR A 656 4.96 11.23 -19.50
CA TYR A 656 3.65 11.51 -18.92
C TYR A 656 3.27 10.43 -17.91
N PHE A 657 2.57 10.83 -16.85
CA PHE A 657 1.92 9.89 -15.91
C PHE A 657 0.67 10.53 -15.30
N SER A 658 -0.26 9.67 -14.91
CA SER A 658 -1.50 10.08 -14.23
C SER A 658 -1.32 10.03 -12.71
N VAL A 659 -2.10 10.85 -12.00
CA VAL A 659 -2.16 10.91 -10.53
C VAL A 659 -3.54 10.48 -10.07
N GLN A 660 -3.66 9.91 -8.87
CA GLN A 660 -4.91 9.42 -8.30
C GLN A 660 -6.05 10.45 -8.24
N ASP A 661 -5.75 11.74 -8.23
CA ASP A 661 -6.72 12.84 -8.24
C ASP A 661 -7.20 13.22 -9.65
N GLY A 662 -6.80 12.46 -10.67
CA GLY A 662 -7.15 12.67 -12.07
C GLY A 662 -6.31 13.73 -12.77
N ARG A 663 -5.25 14.25 -12.15
CA ARG A 663 -4.25 15.05 -12.85
C ARG A 663 -3.41 14.19 -13.79
N LEU A 664 -2.98 14.81 -14.87
CA LEU A 664 -1.95 14.32 -15.77
C LEU A 664 -0.75 15.26 -15.65
N LEU A 665 0.45 14.70 -15.45
CA LEU A 665 1.70 15.44 -15.41
C LEU A 665 2.53 15.17 -16.67
N ALA A 666 3.23 16.19 -17.14
CA ALA A 666 4.22 16.12 -18.20
C ALA A 666 5.59 16.52 -17.67
N VAL A 667 6.59 15.69 -17.93
CA VAL A 667 7.99 15.91 -17.52
C VAL A 667 8.86 16.02 -18.77
N ASP A 668 9.76 16.99 -18.79
CA ASP A 668 10.85 17.09 -19.75
C ASP A 668 11.97 16.15 -19.37
N THR A 669 12.19 15.09 -20.16
CA THR A 669 13.16 14.04 -19.85
C THR A 669 14.61 14.47 -20.06
N ALA A 670 14.86 15.55 -20.82
CA ALA A 670 16.20 16.09 -20.98
C ALA A 670 16.64 16.96 -19.79
N ARG A 671 15.66 17.64 -19.15
CA ARG A 671 15.92 18.58 -18.06
C ARG A 671 15.57 18.04 -16.68
N GLY A 672 14.76 17.00 -16.57
CA GLY A 672 14.25 16.49 -15.30
C GLY A 672 13.32 17.53 -14.62
N ALA A 673 12.37 18.10 -15.36
CA ALA A 673 11.50 19.15 -14.85
C ALA A 673 10.04 18.92 -15.27
N VAL A 674 9.09 19.18 -14.36
CA VAL A 674 7.66 19.23 -14.69
C VAL A 674 7.40 20.42 -15.60
N VAL A 675 6.83 20.18 -16.78
CA VAL A 675 6.54 21.20 -17.80
C VAL A 675 5.06 21.44 -18.02
N GLY A 676 4.21 20.66 -17.39
CA GLY A 676 2.76 20.85 -17.44
C GLY A 676 2.02 19.90 -16.51
N GLN A 677 0.86 20.35 -16.05
CA GLN A 677 -0.06 19.54 -15.29
C GLN A 677 -1.50 19.97 -15.53
N THR A 678 -2.42 19.03 -15.61
CA THR A 678 -3.85 19.33 -15.70
C THR A 678 -4.44 19.63 -14.32
N ARG A 679 -5.67 20.16 -14.30
CA ARG A 679 -6.41 20.33 -13.04
C ARG A 679 -6.90 18.98 -12.50
N PRO A 680 -7.05 18.83 -11.18
CA PRO A 680 -7.69 17.66 -10.58
C PRO A 680 -9.12 17.45 -11.11
N ARG A 681 -9.54 16.18 -11.28
CA ARG A 681 -10.87 15.78 -11.74
C ARG A 681 -11.50 14.81 -10.76
N LEU A 682 -11.97 15.35 -9.64
CA LEU A 682 -12.61 14.61 -8.58
C LEU A 682 -14.14 14.69 -8.71
N ARG A 683 -14.84 13.61 -8.39
CA ARG A 683 -16.29 13.56 -8.47
C ARG A 683 -16.92 14.38 -7.35
N ASN A 684 -17.79 15.35 -7.71
CA ASN A 684 -18.58 16.19 -6.78
C ASN A 684 -17.77 16.93 -5.71
N GLY A 685 -16.50 17.27 -5.98
CA GLY A 685 -15.65 17.99 -5.04
C GLY A 685 -15.33 17.21 -3.75
N ARG A 686 -15.71 15.93 -3.66
CA ARG A 686 -15.33 15.04 -2.56
C ARG A 686 -14.05 14.29 -2.93
N LEU A 687 -13.21 14.04 -1.93
CA LEU A 687 -11.97 13.27 -2.02
C LEU A 687 -12.25 11.79 -2.38
N GLY A 688 -12.64 11.55 -3.62
CA GLY A 688 -12.80 10.21 -4.20
C GLY A 688 -11.62 9.95 -5.11
N TYR A 689 -10.52 9.47 -4.56
CA TYR A 689 -9.33 9.09 -5.31
C TYR A 689 -9.55 7.76 -6.04
N ALA A 690 -8.91 7.59 -7.20
CA ALA A 690 -8.90 6.31 -7.90
C ALA A 690 -8.01 5.32 -7.15
N THR A 691 -8.54 4.14 -6.83
CA THR A 691 -7.76 3.03 -6.24
C THR A 691 -6.79 2.42 -7.25
N LEU A 692 -7.12 2.46 -8.53
CA LEU A 692 -6.27 2.10 -9.66
C LEU A 692 -6.10 3.34 -10.54
N VAL A 693 -4.87 3.76 -10.78
CA VAL A 693 -4.54 4.88 -11.65
C VAL A 693 -4.04 4.35 -12.98
N PRO A 694 -4.87 4.36 -14.04
CA PRO A 694 -4.45 3.91 -15.36
C PRO A 694 -3.35 4.82 -15.93
N ALA A 695 -2.37 4.21 -16.59
CA ALA A 695 -1.36 4.97 -17.32
C ALA A 695 -2.01 5.79 -18.46
N PRO A 696 -1.51 7.00 -18.75
CA PRO A 696 -2.00 7.78 -19.86
C PRO A 696 -1.65 7.12 -21.19
N LEU A 697 -2.41 7.44 -22.24
CA LEU A 697 -2.15 6.97 -23.59
C LEU A 697 -1.60 8.12 -24.42
N VAL A 698 -0.58 7.84 -25.22
CA VAL A 698 0.01 8.82 -26.13
C VAL A 698 -0.20 8.36 -27.57
N ALA A 699 -0.78 9.24 -28.39
CA ALA A 699 -0.98 8.98 -29.82
C ALA A 699 -0.76 10.27 -30.63
N GLY A 700 0.31 10.29 -31.42
CA GLY A 700 0.75 11.46 -32.14
C GLY A 700 1.01 12.64 -31.20
N ASP A 701 0.32 13.75 -31.44
CA ASP A 701 0.41 14.98 -30.66
C ASP A 701 -0.64 15.08 -29.52
N ARG A 702 -1.26 13.97 -29.13
CA ARG A 702 -2.28 13.92 -28.06
C ARG A 702 -1.88 13.00 -26.92
N VAL A 703 -2.23 13.43 -25.72
CA VAL A 703 -2.18 12.59 -24.51
C VAL A 703 -3.59 12.43 -23.97
N PHE A 704 -3.99 11.20 -23.73
CA PHE A 704 -5.28 10.86 -23.18
C PHE A 704 -5.12 10.41 -21.73
N GLY A 705 -5.86 11.05 -20.84
CA GLY A 705 -5.94 10.70 -19.43
C GLY A 705 -7.32 10.21 -19.06
N THR A 706 -7.38 9.52 -17.94
CA THR A 706 -8.64 9.09 -17.31
C THR A 706 -8.66 9.57 -15.86
N ALA A 707 -9.85 9.79 -15.32
CA ALA A 707 -9.98 10.40 -14.01
C ALA A 707 -11.01 9.71 -13.10
N PRO A 708 -10.89 9.88 -11.77
CA PRO A 708 -11.80 9.27 -10.78
C PRO A 708 -13.26 9.67 -10.92
N ASP A 709 -13.55 10.80 -11.58
CA ASP A 709 -14.91 11.24 -11.88
C ASP A 709 -15.60 10.39 -12.97
N GLY A 710 -14.91 9.39 -13.52
CA GLY A 710 -15.39 8.52 -14.58
C GLY A 710 -15.20 9.09 -15.98
N SER A 711 -14.39 10.13 -16.13
CA SER A 711 -14.15 10.79 -17.41
C SER A 711 -12.89 10.30 -18.10
N VAL A 712 -12.89 10.46 -19.43
CA VAL A 712 -11.74 10.38 -20.32
C VAL A 712 -11.53 11.78 -20.91
N PHE A 713 -10.29 12.23 -21.01
CA PHE A 713 -9.96 13.55 -21.56
C PHE A 713 -8.71 13.50 -22.43
N ALA A 714 -8.55 14.48 -23.28
CA ALA A 714 -7.36 14.64 -24.13
C ALA A 714 -6.76 16.03 -23.98
N VAL A 715 -5.44 16.10 -24.07
CA VAL A 715 -4.63 17.34 -24.04
C VAL A 715 -3.57 17.31 -25.15
N ASP A 716 -3.06 18.48 -25.55
CA ASP A 716 -2.00 18.59 -26.56
C ASP A 716 -0.64 18.20 -25.96
N ALA A 717 0.01 17.19 -26.54
CA ALA A 717 1.33 16.74 -26.11
C ALA A 717 2.45 17.75 -26.42
N ARG A 718 2.22 18.67 -27.39
CA ARG A 718 3.23 19.65 -27.83
C ARG A 718 3.31 20.86 -26.90
N ASP A 719 2.22 21.21 -26.23
CA ASP A 719 2.13 22.37 -25.34
C ASP A 719 1.58 22.01 -23.93
N PRO A 720 2.34 21.26 -23.12
CA PRO A 720 1.92 20.92 -21.76
C PRO A 720 1.72 22.13 -20.83
N ALA A 721 2.35 23.26 -21.14
CA ALA A 721 2.24 24.46 -20.32
C ALA A 721 0.84 25.10 -20.40
N SER A 722 0.06 24.77 -21.41
CA SER A 722 -1.31 25.26 -21.59
C SER A 722 -2.41 24.40 -20.96
N TRP A 723 -2.11 23.29 -20.30
CA TRP A 723 -3.06 22.28 -19.80
C TRP A 723 -4.00 22.74 -18.69
#